data_1a3669ec8688f3948dc2ab9c02c10e89
#
_entry.id   1a3669ec8688f3948dc2ab9c02c10e89
#
_cell.length_a   1.000
_cell.length_b   1.000
_cell.length_c   1.000
_cell.angle_alpha   90.00
_cell.angle_beta   90.00
_cell.angle_gamma   90.00
#
_symmetry.space_group_name_H-M   'P 1'
#
loop_
_entity.id
_entity.type
_entity.pdbx_description
1 polymer ?
#
loop_
_entity_poly.entity_id
_entity_poly.type
_entity_poly.pdbx_seq_one_letter_code
_entity_poly.pdbx_strand_id
1 'polypeptide(L)'
;MGICIKEVFAQECDGGEIMEKKVVIVGGVAGGASAAARLRRLDENARIVMFERGEYVSFANCGLPYYIGEVIGNRDALLVQTKEGMEQKFNMTIHASTEVVKIDRENKKVLAKNLKTGESIEEGYDVLLLSPGANPVRPPIPGLSEAKNVFTLRNIPDTDAIKAFVDEHHPKDAVVIGGGFIGLEMAENLIHRGVRVHLVEMSDQVMAPLDVEMAAQVHQELSDNGVNLYLGNGISGFDKEGREVILQNGERIPTEMTLLSIGVHPENVLAREAGLALGERGGILVDEHLRTEDPYIYAIGDAIEVKDYIIGTPAMVPLAWPANRQGRMVADNIAGGSEKYSGTMGTAIAKIFNLTVATTGANEKTLKRLGKNYEVMHIHPNSHAGYYPGAFPMQIKVIFDVKSKKVLGAQAIGMENVDKVIDGIAIAIKADLLVDKLQDLELCYAPPYSSAKNPINFIGYVAENLLTDKVKTVQWHEIDELIKKGECVVDVSEEQEFMMGNIPGSINVPLSVLRENLDKLSEKVYVYCRVGLRGYIASRILRQRGKEVYNLDGGYRTYALARFTDKNSTGQMPKAYEESTKEASREEPKPELRKIVINACGLQCPGPIMQVFKAMQDMHDGEYLEISVTDPGFTKDISSWCEKTGNTLVSLDREENSFRCLLKKGRGDEEVSKQDLQPASSSSLQENATLVVFSGDLDKAMASFIIASGAAAMGKQVTMFFTFWGLNIIKKANVKTEKSFMEKMFSVMMPKDASKLPLSKMNMGGAGTVMMKKVMKDKNVDSLEYLMQNAKNAGVKMIACAMSMDVMGIQEEELLDGVEVGGVATYLGEATEGNVNLFI
;
A
#
# COMPACT_ATOMS: atom_id res chain seq x y z
N MET A 1 -34.98 -24.51 41.71
CA MET A 1 -34.21 -23.97 42.83
C MET A 1 -33.85 -22.55 42.49
N GLY A 2 -34.66 -21.60 42.85
CA GLY A 2 -34.46 -20.17 42.67
C GLY A 2 -33.64 -19.66 43.85
N ILE A 3 -32.43 -19.16 43.61
CA ILE A 3 -31.67 -18.44 44.63
C ILE A 3 -31.82 -16.95 44.30
N CYS A 4 -32.43 -16.24 45.22
CA CYS A 4 -32.76 -14.84 45.25
C CYS A 4 -31.44 -14.04 45.39
N ILE A 5 -31.01 -13.33 44.35
CA ILE A 5 -29.91 -12.34 44.41
C ILE A 5 -30.53 -11.02 44.84
N LYS A 6 -30.83 -10.87 46.13
CA LYS A 6 -31.37 -9.64 46.70
C LYS A 6 -30.83 -9.31 48.10
N GLU A 7 -29.60 -9.65 48.42
CA GLU A 7 -29.02 -9.31 49.74
C GLU A 7 -27.47 -9.14 49.69
N VAL A 8 -26.94 -8.18 48.88
CA VAL A 8 -25.53 -7.77 49.05
C VAL A 8 -25.34 -6.25 48.92
N PHE A 9 -26.38 -5.46 48.74
CA PHE A 9 -26.24 -3.97 48.76
C PHE A 9 -27.31 -3.32 49.68
N ALA A 10 -27.22 -3.59 50.98
CA ALA A 10 -27.84 -2.75 51.96
C ALA A 10 -26.84 -2.50 53.07
N GLN A 11 -25.85 -1.64 52.81
CA GLN A 11 -25.23 -0.86 53.88
C GLN A 11 -26.13 0.37 54.04
N GLU A 12 -26.83 0.44 55.15
CA GLU A 12 -27.58 1.63 55.60
C GLU A 12 -26.62 2.83 55.62
N CYS A 13 -26.77 3.76 54.65
CA CYS A 13 -26.20 5.08 54.76
C CYS A 13 -27.07 5.90 55.72
N ASP A 14 -26.53 6.24 56.85
CA ASP A 14 -26.98 7.39 57.67
C ASP A 14 -27.21 8.58 56.75
N GLY A 15 -28.25 9.37 56.98
CA GLY A 15 -28.70 10.47 56.13
C GLY A 15 -27.70 11.62 56.00
N GLY A 16 -26.59 11.34 55.38
CA GLY A 16 -25.68 12.33 54.86
C GLY A 16 -26.15 12.70 53.44
N GLU A 17 -26.28 13.97 53.11
CA GLU A 17 -26.42 14.47 51.74
C GLU A 17 -25.45 13.75 50.83
N ILE A 18 -25.95 13.08 49.81
CA ILE A 18 -25.09 12.49 48.74
C ILE A 18 -24.34 13.66 48.10
N MET A 19 -23.08 13.89 48.50
CA MET A 19 -22.28 14.98 47.93
C MET A 19 -22.01 14.59 46.46
N GLU A 20 -22.63 15.36 45.59
CA GLU A 20 -22.53 15.25 44.16
C GLU A 20 -21.07 15.44 43.73
N LYS A 21 -20.38 14.35 43.33
CA LYS A 21 -18.96 14.37 42.92
C LYS A 21 -18.79 15.24 41.70
N LYS A 22 -17.98 16.28 41.77
CA LYS A 22 -17.70 17.19 40.67
C LYS A 22 -16.47 16.85 39.92
N VAL A 23 -16.61 16.48 38.62
CA VAL A 23 -15.52 16.12 37.73
C VAL A 23 -15.38 17.17 36.66
N VAL A 24 -14.18 17.83 36.64
CA VAL A 24 -13.79 18.78 35.58
C VAL A 24 -12.91 18.10 34.58
N ILE A 25 -13.21 18.25 33.29
CA ILE A 25 -12.50 17.66 32.16
C ILE A 25 -11.93 18.77 31.29
N VAL A 26 -10.63 18.74 31.01
CA VAL A 26 -9.95 19.67 30.12
C VAL A 26 -9.62 18.95 28.81
N GLY A 27 -10.27 19.35 27.71
CA GLY A 27 -10.19 18.73 26.38
C GLY A 27 -11.38 17.83 26.10
N GLY A 28 -12.10 18.12 25.04
CA GLY A 28 -13.40 17.55 24.69
C GLY A 28 -13.41 16.61 23.48
N VAL A 29 -12.23 16.09 23.03
CA VAL A 29 -12.17 15.23 21.85
C VAL A 29 -12.09 13.75 22.27
N ALA A 30 -11.18 12.93 21.76
CA ALA A 30 -11.19 11.48 21.90
C ALA A 30 -11.24 10.99 23.38
N GLY A 31 -10.22 11.29 24.18
CA GLY A 31 -10.11 10.81 25.55
C GLY A 31 -11.15 11.44 26.48
N GLY A 32 -11.25 12.78 26.49
CA GLY A 32 -12.16 13.52 27.38
C GLY A 32 -13.63 13.23 27.09
N ALA A 33 -14.04 13.22 25.82
CA ALA A 33 -15.41 12.86 25.42
C ALA A 33 -15.79 11.43 25.81
N SER A 34 -14.85 10.48 25.61
CA SER A 34 -15.06 9.08 26.01
C SER A 34 -15.16 8.91 27.53
N ALA A 35 -14.33 9.65 28.30
CA ALA A 35 -14.38 9.66 29.75
C ALA A 35 -15.70 10.22 30.26
N ALA A 36 -16.14 11.39 29.77
CA ALA A 36 -17.40 12.01 30.14
C ALA A 36 -18.62 11.11 29.91
N ALA A 37 -18.70 10.53 28.70
CA ALA A 37 -19.76 9.62 28.33
C ALA A 37 -19.79 8.33 29.17
N ARG A 38 -18.58 7.81 29.53
CA ARG A 38 -18.48 6.63 30.40
C ARG A 38 -18.83 6.96 31.85
N LEU A 39 -18.33 8.08 32.36
CA LEU A 39 -18.54 8.49 33.74
C LEU A 39 -20.06 8.68 34.03
N ARG A 40 -20.78 9.35 33.14
CA ARG A 40 -22.26 9.49 33.30
C ARG A 40 -22.96 8.15 33.41
N ARG A 41 -22.54 7.15 32.63
CA ARG A 41 -23.13 5.80 32.72
C ARG A 41 -22.77 5.03 33.98
N LEU A 42 -21.75 5.46 34.70
CA LEU A 42 -21.33 4.86 35.97
C LEU A 42 -21.95 5.60 37.18
N ASP A 43 -22.09 6.91 37.06
CA ASP A 43 -22.61 7.77 38.13
C ASP A 43 -23.55 8.86 37.54
N GLU A 44 -24.85 8.63 37.72
CA GLU A 44 -25.88 9.56 37.24
C GLU A 44 -25.93 10.86 38.06
N ASN A 45 -25.37 10.87 39.29
CA ASN A 45 -25.38 12.05 40.17
C ASN A 45 -24.10 12.89 40.01
N ALA A 46 -23.08 12.42 39.31
CA ALA A 46 -21.83 13.19 39.10
C ALA A 46 -22.11 14.49 38.35
N ARG A 47 -21.56 15.61 38.85
CA ARG A 47 -21.54 16.88 38.11
C ARG A 47 -20.33 16.91 37.18
N ILE A 48 -20.58 16.81 35.86
CA ILE A 48 -19.53 16.78 34.84
C ILE A 48 -19.47 18.14 34.16
N VAL A 49 -18.29 18.78 34.19
CA VAL A 49 -18.02 20.06 33.52
C VAL A 49 -16.81 19.87 32.58
N MET A 50 -16.98 20.19 31.30
CA MET A 50 -15.95 20.04 30.29
C MET A 50 -15.57 21.41 29.73
N PHE A 51 -14.28 21.67 29.63
CA PHE A 51 -13.71 22.85 28.96
C PHE A 51 -13.01 22.40 27.67
N GLU A 52 -13.41 22.98 26.53
CA GLU A 52 -12.79 22.76 25.24
C GLU A 52 -12.35 24.11 24.65
N ARG A 53 -11.03 24.21 24.35
CA ARG A 53 -10.45 25.43 23.77
C ARG A 53 -11.01 25.71 22.37
N GLY A 54 -11.23 24.64 21.59
CA GLY A 54 -11.84 24.72 20.27
C GLY A 54 -13.36 24.94 20.32
N GLU A 55 -13.92 25.23 19.17
CA GLU A 55 -15.37 25.39 19.01
C GLU A 55 -16.10 24.03 18.99
N TYR A 56 -15.42 22.99 18.55
CA TYR A 56 -15.99 21.68 18.32
C TYR A 56 -15.50 20.65 19.35
N VAL A 57 -16.41 19.85 19.84
CA VAL A 57 -16.14 18.67 20.68
C VAL A 57 -16.34 17.39 19.86
N SER A 58 -15.70 16.30 20.29
CA SER A 58 -15.98 14.94 19.76
C SER A 58 -16.00 14.85 18.22
N PHE A 59 -14.98 15.38 17.56
CA PHE A 59 -14.85 15.28 16.10
C PHE A 59 -13.84 14.21 15.66
N ALA A 60 -13.94 13.77 14.39
CA ALA A 60 -13.13 12.72 13.79
C ALA A 60 -11.81 13.29 13.27
N ASN A 61 -10.76 13.37 14.12
CA ASN A 61 -9.44 13.85 13.73
C ASN A 61 -8.87 13.10 12.52
N CYS A 62 -9.03 11.77 12.48
CA CYS A 62 -8.53 10.95 11.38
C CYS A 62 -9.32 11.13 10.07
N GLY A 63 -10.45 11.83 10.09
CA GLY A 63 -11.24 12.16 8.90
C GLY A 63 -10.81 13.45 8.20
N LEU A 64 -10.00 14.29 8.84
CA LEU A 64 -9.66 15.62 8.36
C LEU A 64 -8.96 15.61 6.97
N PRO A 65 -7.92 14.80 6.71
CA PRO A 65 -7.30 14.70 5.39
C PRO A 65 -8.29 14.27 4.31
N TYR A 66 -9.16 13.31 4.62
CA TYR A 66 -10.13 12.74 3.68
C TYR A 66 -11.26 13.71 3.31
N TYR A 67 -11.59 14.67 4.20
CA TYR A 67 -12.51 15.77 3.87
C TYR A 67 -11.84 16.80 2.95
N ILE A 68 -10.57 17.13 3.16
CA ILE A 68 -9.79 17.99 2.26
C ILE A 68 -9.71 17.37 0.86
N GLY A 69 -9.50 16.05 0.78
CA GLY A 69 -9.45 15.27 -0.47
C GLY A 69 -10.82 14.96 -1.10
N GLU A 70 -11.94 15.41 -0.50
CA GLU A 70 -13.32 15.17 -0.95
C GLU A 70 -13.76 13.68 -0.92
N VAL A 71 -12.98 12.80 -0.29
CA VAL A 71 -13.41 11.42 0.01
C VAL A 71 -14.58 11.43 1.00
N ILE A 72 -14.52 12.31 2.00
CA ILE A 72 -15.64 12.65 2.87
C ILE A 72 -16.27 13.93 2.31
N GLY A 73 -17.43 13.80 1.66
CA GLY A 73 -18.06 14.94 0.97
C GLY A 73 -18.82 15.90 1.88
N ASN A 74 -19.22 15.48 3.08
CA ASN A 74 -19.99 16.29 4.02
C ASN A 74 -19.14 16.65 5.24
N ARG A 75 -18.91 17.95 5.46
CA ARG A 75 -18.19 18.48 6.63
C ARG A 75 -18.77 18.03 7.96
N ASP A 76 -20.11 18.02 8.07
CA ASP A 76 -20.79 17.68 9.33
C ASP A 76 -20.60 16.21 9.70
N ALA A 77 -20.24 15.34 8.75
CA ALA A 77 -19.87 13.95 9.05
C ALA A 77 -18.61 13.83 9.91
N LEU A 78 -17.77 14.88 9.96
CA LEU A 78 -16.62 14.94 10.86
C LEU A 78 -17.03 15.18 12.32
N LEU A 79 -18.21 15.73 12.57
CA LEU A 79 -18.71 16.01 13.92
C LEU A 79 -19.41 14.77 14.48
N VAL A 80 -18.67 13.97 15.23
CA VAL A 80 -19.19 12.71 15.81
C VAL A 80 -20.32 13.01 16.81
N GLN A 81 -20.17 14.08 17.58
CA GLN A 81 -21.22 14.61 18.47
C GLN A 81 -21.15 16.14 18.47
N THR A 82 -22.28 16.81 18.58
CA THR A 82 -22.34 18.25 18.85
C THR A 82 -22.28 18.53 20.36
N LYS A 83 -21.95 19.77 20.73
CA LYS A 83 -21.98 20.24 22.12
C LYS A 83 -23.35 19.99 22.75
N GLU A 84 -24.41 20.49 22.11
CA GLU A 84 -25.80 20.40 22.57
C GLU A 84 -26.25 18.94 22.69
N GLY A 85 -25.86 18.09 21.70
CA GLY A 85 -26.15 16.66 21.72
C GLY A 85 -25.50 15.94 22.89
N MET A 86 -24.26 16.29 23.22
CA MET A 86 -23.54 15.72 24.38
C MET A 86 -24.13 16.23 25.70
N GLU A 87 -24.41 17.53 25.83
CA GLU A 87 -25.01 18.11 27.03
C GLU A 87 -26.38 17.46 27.36
N GLN A 88 -27.23 17.32 26.33
CA GLN A 88 -28.52 16.69 26.48
C GLN A 88 -28.43 15.19 26.81
N LYS A 89 -27.57 14.45 26.09
CA LYS A 89 -27.46 13.00 26.19
C LYS A 89 -26.76 12.55 27.47
N PHE A 90 -25.79 13.31 27.94
CA PHE A 90 -24.96 12.95 29.09
C PHE A 90 -25.16 13.90 30.30
N ASN A 91 -26.18 14.75 30.31
CA ASN A 91 -26.47 15.66 31.42
C ASN A 91 -25.20 16.31 32.00
N MET A 92 -24.45 17.04 31.16
CA MET A 92 -23.19 17.68 31.49
C MET A 92 -23.13 19.12 31.00
N THR A 93 -22.19 19.91 31.52
CA THR A 93 -21.97 21.27 31.06
C THR A 93 -20.73 21.33 30.22
N ILE A 94 -20.79 21.89 29.00
CA ILE A 94 -19.65 22.05 28.10
C ILE A 94 -19.38 23.52 27.81
N HIS A 95 -18.19 23.99 28.15
CA HIS A 95 -17.68 25.31 27.80
C HIS A 95 -16.77 25.17 26.57
N ALA A 96 -17.36 25.29 25.37
CA ALA A 96 -16.62 25.36 24.12
C ALA A 96 -16.02 26.76 23.91
N SER A 97 -15.00 26.89 23.06
CA SER A 97 -14.20 28.12 22.87
C SER A 97 -13.66 28.69 24.20
N THR A 98 -13.36 27.81 25.17
CA THR A 98 -13.00 28.22 26.53
C THR A 98 -11.73 27.45 26.95
N GLU A 99 -10.64 28.18 27.11
CA GLU A 99 -9.34 27.65 27.47
C GLU A 99 -9.13 27.70 29.00
N VAL A 100 -8.78 26.55 29.58
CA VAL A 100 -8.27 26.51 30.95
C VAL A 100 -6.85 27.06 30.94
N VAL A 101 -6.64 28.18 31.63
CA VAL A 101 -5.35 28.89 31.62
C VAL A 101 -4.55 28.68 32.91
N LYS A 102 -5.16 28.14 33.97
CA LYS A 102 -4.46 27.85 35.25
C LYS A 102 -5.15 26.76 36.04
N ILE A 103 -4.39 25.92 36.71
CA ILE A 103 -4.83 24.98 37.73
C ILE A 103 -4.31 25.44 39.07
N ASP A 104 -5.23 25.64 40.04
CA ASP A 104 -4.90 25.87 41.45
C ASP A 104 -5.12 24.53 42.19
N ARG A 105 -4.01 23.82 42.43
CA ARG A 105 -4.04 22.48 43.07
C ARG A 105 -4.42 22.58 44.54
N GLU A 106 -4.02 23.65 45.24
CA GLU A 106 -4.26 23.80 46.67
C GLU A 106 -5.76 24.04 46.95
N ASN A 107 -6.40 24.87 46.12
CA ASN A 107 -7.83 25.17 46.25
C ASN A 107 -8.73 24.28 45.39
N LYS A 108 -8.15 23.33 44.64
CA LYS A 108 -8.86 22.43 43.70
C LYS A 108 -9.78 23.20 42.73
N LYS A 109 -9.21 24.16 42.03
CA LYS A 109 -9.93 25.01 41.07
C LYS A 109 -9.19 25.14 39.77
N VAL A 110 -9.90 25.34 38.68
CA VAL A 110 -9.38 25.78 37.42
C VAL A 110 -9.86 27.20 37.11
N LEU A 111 -8.94 27.98 36.50
CA LEU A 111 -9.31 29.26 35.90
C LEU A 111 -9.34 29.05 34.39
N ALA A 112 -10.50 29.36 33.80
CA ALA A 112 -10.71 29.26 32.36
C ALA A 112 -11.05 30.62 31.78
N LYS A 113 -10.75 30.86 30.51
CA LYS A 113 -11.04 32.08 29.76
C LYS A 113 -11.81 31.76 28.49
N ASN A 114 -12.99 32.33 28.34
CA ASN A 114 -13.70 32.25 27.08
C ASN A 114 -12.97 33.05 25.99
N LEU A 115 -12.59 32.44 24.93
CA LEU A 115 -11.76 33.03 23.87
C LEU A 115 -12.54 33.99 22.96
N LYS A 116 -13.89 33.85 22.92
CA LYS A 116 -14.78 34.72 22.12
C LYS A 116 -15.18 35.99 22.88
N THR A 117 -15.49 35.86 24.19
CA THR A 117 -15.97 36.99 25.02
C THR A 117 -14.91 37.62 25.91
N GLY A 118 -13.82 36.87 26.16
CA GLY A 118 -12.78 37.29 27.11
C GLY A 118 -13.14 37.09 28.58
N GLU A 119 -14.33 36.57 28.89
CA GLU A 119 -14.80 36.29 30.23
C GLU A 119 -13.99 35.23 30.94
N SER A 120 -13.68 35.42 32.21
CA SER A 120 -13.00 34.42 33.05
C SER A 120 -14.01 33.64 33.89
N ILE A 121 -13.83 32.33 33.92
CA ILE A 121 -14.65 31.37 34.66
C ILE A 121 -13.77 30.65 35.68
N GLU A 122 -14.14 30.67 36.93
CA GLU A 122 -13.49 29.86 37.98
C GLU A 122 -14.41 28.67 38.30
N GLU A 123 -13.86 27.45 38.22
CA GLU A 123 -14.58 26.20 38.43
C GLU A 123 -13.83 25.30 39.42
N GLY A 124 -14.47 24.89 40.52
CA GLY A 124 -13.89 23.95 41.49
C GLY A 124 -14.10 22.49 41.04
N TYR A 125 -13.23 21.59 41.51
CA TYR A 125 -13.33 20.15 41.22
C TYR A 125 -13.07 19.28 42.44
N ASP A 126 -13.68 18.11 42.48
CA ASP A 126 -13.29 17.00 43.34
C ASP A 126 -12.25 16.15 42.61
N VAL A 127 -12.41 16.03 41.28
CA VAL A 127 -11.46 15.34 40.38
C VAL A 127 -11.29 16.18 39.11
N LEU A 128 -10.02 16.34 38.70
CA LEU A 128 -9.65 16.97 37.43
C LEU A 128 -9.08 15.92 36.46
N LEU A 129 -9.60 15.90 35.23
CA LEU A 129 -9.10 15.07 34.15
C LEU A 129 -8.48 15.93 33.06
N LEU A 130 -7.19 15.75 32.79
CA LEU A 130 -6.45 16.41 31.72
C LEU A 130 -6.43 15.53 30.47
N SER A 131 -6.99 16.00 29.38
CA SER A 131 -7.01 15.38 28.05
C SER A 131 -6.74 16.41 26.94
N PRO A 132 -5.70 17.27 27.07
CA PRO A 132 -5.50 18.41 26.17
C PRO A 132 -4.94 17.98 24.79
N GLY A 133 -4.53 16.72 24.62
CA GLY A 133 -4.00 16.18 23.39
C GLY A 133 -2.56 16.63 23.10
N ALA A 134 -2.24 16.77 21.80
CA ALA A 134 -0.95 17.20 21.32
C ALA A 134 -1.06 18.34 20.30
N ASN A 135 0.00 19.13 20.15
CA ASN A 135 0.09 20.22 19.17
C ASN A 135 1.04 19.85 18.04
N PRO A 136 0.79 20.29 16.79
CA PRO A 136 1.76 20.20 15.69
C PRO A 136 3.06 20.93 16.05
N VAL A 137 4.19 20.34 15.70
CA VAL A 137 5.50 20.96 15.89
C VAL A 137 5.68 22.09 14.88
N ARG A 138 5.98 23.30 15.34
CA ARG A 138 6.32 24.48 14.54
C ARG A 138 7.67 25.04 14.99
N PRO A 139 8.80 24.53 14.48
CA PRO A 139 10.13 25.01 14.88
C PRO A 139 10.39 26.41 14.31
N PRO A 140 11.35 27.15 14.85
CA PRO A 140 11.72 28.47 14.34
C PRO A 140 12.54 28.34 13.04
N ILE A 141 11.86 28.05 11.93
CA ILE A 141 12.44 27.95 10.59
C ILE A 141 12.57 29.36 10.02
N PRO A 142 13.73 29.75 9.45
CA PRO A 142 13.92 31.01 8.76
C PRO A 142 12.85 31.28 7.70
N GLY A 143 12.22 32.44 7.70
CA GLY A 143 11.17 32.85 6.74
C GLY A 143 9.78 32.28 7.03
N LEU A 144 9.61 31.44 8.06
CA LEU A 144 8.28 30.86 8.40
C LEU A 144 7.29 31.92 8.89
N SER A 145 7.74 32.95 9.62
CA SER A 145 6.90 34.03 10.12
C SER A 145 6.31 34.91 9.02
N GLU A 146 6.99 35.03 7.90
CA GLU A 146 6.58 35.80 6.74
C GLU A 146 5.71 34.98 5.76
N ALA A 147 5.77 33.64 5.85
CA ALA A 147 5.06 32.73 4.96
C ALA A 147 3.55 32.68 5.29
N LYS A 148 2.72 33.04 4.29
CA LYS A 148 1.24 33.10 4.46
C LYS A 148 0.51 31.84 3.99
N ASN A 149 1.20 30.95 3.28
CA ASN A 149 0.67 29.75 2.66
C ASN A 149 1.16 28.46 3.35
N VAL A 150 1.57 28.56 4.61
CA VAL A 150 2.05 27.43 5.42
C VAL A 150 1.00 27.02 6.44
N PHE A 151 0.58 25.76 6.37
CA PHE A 151 -0.48 25.18 7.18
C PHE A 151 0.03 24.07 8.08
N THR A 152 -0.70 23.82 9.15
CA THR A 152 -0.64 22.60 9.98
C THR A 152 -2.03 22.01 10.06
N LEU A 153 -2.17 20.71 10.27
CA LEU A 153 -3.47 20.04 10.37
C LEU A 153 -3.63 19.41 11.75
N ARG A 154 -4.62 19.90 12.52
CA ARG A 154 -4.94 19.39 13.86
C ARG A 154 -6.43 19.28 14.13
N ASN A 155 -7.23 20.25 13.68
CA ASN A 155 -8.63 20.41 14.06
C ASN A 155 -9.52 20.86 12.88
N ILE A 156 -10.79 21.06 13.16
CA ILE A 156 -11.77 21.49 12.14
C ILE A 156 -11.42 22.84 11.51
N PRO A 157 -11.07 23.91 12.27
CA PRO A 157 -10.64 25.18 11.67
C PRO A 157 -9.44 25.07 10.75
N ASP A 158 -8.43 24.26 11.10
CA ASP A 158 -7.29 24.03 10.22
C ASP A 158 -7.72 23.37 8.90
N THR A 159 -8.61 22.39 9.02
CA THR A 159 -9.16 21.66 7.87
C THR A 159 -9.96 22.58 6.96
N ASP A 160 -10.83 23.41 7.55
CA ASP A 160 -11.62 24.39 6.81
C ASP A 160 -10.72 25.40 6.08
N ALA A 161 -9.65 25.88 6.73
CA ALA A 161 -8.68 26.80 6.14
C ALA A 161 -7.90 26.15 4.98
N ILE A 162 -7.43 24.92 5.16
CA ILE A 162 -6.73 24.17 4.11
C ILE A 162 -7.66 23.90 2.94
N LYS A 163 -8.87 23.39 3.20
CA LYS A 163 -9.82 23.08 2.14
C LYS A 163 -10.24 24.34 1.38
N ALA A 164 -10.56 25.43 2.07
CA ALA A 164 -10.88 26.71 1.45
C ALA A 164 -9.72 27.21 0.56
N PHE A 165 -8.48 27.10 1.04
CA PHE A 165 -7.31 27.49 0.26
C PHE A 165 -7.19 26.66 -1.03
N VAL A 166 -7.36 25.35 -0.95
CA VAL A 166 -7.31 24.45 -2.12
C VAL A 166 -8.46 24.73 -3.08
N ASP A 167 -9.67 24.96 -2.56
CA ASP A 167 -10.88 25.20 -3.36
C ASP A 167 -10.86 26.58 -4.06
N GLU A 168 -10.30 27.61 -3.42
CA GLU A 168 -10.31 28.98 -3.95
C GLU A 168 -9.08 29.30 -4.83
N HIS A 169 -7.90 28.77 -4.46
CA HIS A 169 -6.66 29.13 -5.14
C HIS A 169 -6.21 28.09 -6.15
N HIS A 170 -6.75 26.87 -6.11
CA HIS A 170 -6.38 25.75 -6.99
C HIS A 170 -4.86 25.60 -7.16
N PRO A 171 -4.11 25.40 -6.05
CA PRO A 171 -2.65 25.35 -6.09
C PRO A 171 -2.18 24.24 -7.01
N LYS A 172 -1.18 24.53 -7.86
CA LYS A 172 -0.57 23.54 -8.75
C LYS A 172 0.47 22.70 -8.04
N ASP A 173 1.21 23.33 -7.12
CA ASP A 173 2.32 22.73 -6.39
C ASP A 173 2.13 22.88 -4.89
N ALA A 174 2.29 21.77 -4.17
CA ALA A 174 2.31 21.74 -2.71
C ALA A 174 3.56 21.02 -2.18
N VAL A 175 4.16 21.57 -1.14
CA VAL A 175 5.21 20.89 -0.37
C VAL A 175 4.62 20.34 0.92
N VAL A 176 4.74 19.04 1.13
CA VAL A 176 4.41 18.37 2.39
C VAL A 176 5.71 18.06 3.12
N ILE A 177 5.91 18.65 4.30
CA ILE A 177 7.12 18.46 5.10
C ILE A 177 6.82 17.49 6.24
N GLY A 178 7.45 16.31 6.19
CA GLY A 178 7.29 15.20 7.11
C GLY A 178 6.51 14.02 6.51
N GLY A 179 7.16 12.86 6.44
CA GLY A 179 6.68 11.59 5.88
C GLY A 179 5.99 10.68 6.92
N GLY A 180 5.36 11.25 7.96
CA GLY A 180 4.52 10.52 8.92
C GLY A 180 3.10 10.30 8.42
N PHE A 181 2.21 9.74 9.27
CA PHE A 181 0.80 9.44 8.91
C PHE A 181 0.07 10.64 8.29
N ILE A 182 0.07 11.78 8.95
CA ILE A 182 -0.64 12.99 8.48
C ILE A 182 -0.08 13.46 7.14
N GLY A 183 1.26 13.46 6.98
CA GLY A 183 1.91 13.90 5.75
C GLY A 183 1.57 13.02 4.56
N LEU A 184 1.56 11.70 4.75
CA LEU A 184 1.24 10.74 3.70
C LEU A 184 -0.25 10.77 3.30
N GLU A 185 -1.15 10.84 4.29
CA GLU A 185 -2.58 10.99 4.04
C GLU A 185 -2.88 12.32 3.30
N MET A 186 -2.21 13.41 3.68
CA MET A 186 -2.36 14.70 2.98
C MET A 186 -1.75 14.67 1.58
N ALA A 187 -0.60 14.01 1.38
CA ALA A 187 0.00 13.86 0.06
C ALA A 187 -0.96 13.12 -0.89
N GLU A 188 -1.53 11.99 -0.47
CA GLU A 188 -2.54 11.26 -1.24
C GLU A 188 -3.75 12.15 -1.57
N ASN A 189 -4.31 12.82 -0.56
CA ASN A 189 -5.52 13.62 -0.73
C ASN A 189 -5.30 14.88 -1.58
N LEU A 190 -4.12 15.51 -1.54
CA LEU A 190 -3.76 16.60 -2.43
C LEU A 190 -3.55 16.13 -3.88
N ILE A 191 -2.92 14.98 -4.10
CA ILE A 191 -2.83 14.35 -5.44
C ILE A 191 -4.24 14.09 -6.01
N HIS A 192 -5.17 13.56 -5.22
CA HIS A 192 -6.56 13.36 -5.64
C HIS A 192 -7.26 14.68 -6.03
N ARG A 193 -6.84 15.80 -5.46
CA ARG A 193 -7.31 17.16 -5.82
C ARG A 193 -6.57 17.75 -7.04
N GLY A 194 -5.70 16.98 -7.71
CA GLY A 194 -4.93 17.39 -8.87
C GLY A 194 -3.71 18.28 -8.55
N VAL A 195 -3.29 18.36 -7.30
CA VAL A 195 -2.12 19.12 -6.87
C VAL A 195 -0.86 18.26 -7.02
N ARG A 196 0.20 18.80 -7.61
CA ARG A 196 1.51 18.15 -7.67
C ARG A 196 2.17 18.26 -6.28
N VAL A 197 2.54 17.11 -5.70
CA VAL A 197 3.05 17.05 -4.33
C VAL A 197 4.54 16.76 -4.31
N HIS A 198 5.26 17.56 -3.53
CA HIS A 198 6.66 17.38 -3.15
C HIS A 198 6.70 17.00 -1.67
N LEU A 199 7.10 15.76 -1.35
CA LEU A 199 7.18 15.28 0.03
C LEU A 199 8.63 15.30 0.50
N VAL A 200 8.90 16.11 1.52
CA VAL A 200 10.23 16.30 2.12
C VAL A 200 10.29 15.60 3.46
N GLU A 201 11.21 14.66 3.61
CA GLU A 201 11.45 13.92 4.86
C GLU A 201 12.95 13.97 5.22
N MET A 202 13.24 14.39 6.45
CA MET A 202 14.61 14.53 6.95
C MET A 202 15.30 13.16 7.13
N SER A 203 14.54 12.13 7.44
CA SER A 203 15.04 10.76 7.54
C SER A 203 15.19 10.12 6.16
N ASP A 204 15.96 9.03 6.07
CA ASP A 204 16.15 8.26 4.84
C ASP A 204 14.88 7.50 4.40
N GLN A 205 13.81 7.58 5.16
CA GLN A 205 12.55 6.90 4.90
C GLN A 205 11.34 7.63 5.45
N VAL A 206 10.18 7.41 4.81
CA VAL A 206 8.87 7.75 5.38
C VAL A 206 8.42 6.70 6.40
N MET A 207 7.34 6.94 7.13
CA MET A 207 6.73 5.99 8.07
C MET A 207 7.75 5.45 9.09
N ALA A 208 8.22 6.29 9.98
CA ALA A 208 9.20 5.94 11.02
C ALA A 208 8.90 4.63 11.81
N PRO A 209 7.66 4.16 12.01
CA PRO A 209 7.37 2.84 12.60
C PRO A 209 7.84 1.65 11.75
N LEU A 210 7.97 1.79 10.44
CA LEU A 210 8.50 0.75 9.56
C LEU A 210 10.02 0.65 9.64
N ASP A 211 10.58 -0.52 9.28
CA ASP A 211 11.99 -0.66 8.93
C ASP A 211 12.22 -0.32 7.45
N VAL A 212 13.48 -0.08 7.06
CA VAL A 212 13.81 0.54 5.77
C VAL A 212 13.35 -0.28 4.55
N GLU A 213 13.52 -1.60 4.59
CA GLU A 213 13.11 -2.49 3.50
C GLU A 213 11.58 -2.61 3.37
N MET A 214 10.86 -2.35 4.46
CA MET A 214 9.40 -2.25 4.44
C MET A 214 8.97 -0.89 3.90
N ALA A 215 9.56 0.20 4.38
CA ALA A 215 9.25 1.56 3.92
C ALA A 215 9.51 1.76 2.41
N ALA A 216 10.46 1.04 1.85
CA ALA A 216 10.81 1.12 0.42
C ALA A 216 9.64 0.81 -0.52
N GLN A 217 8.72 -0.10 -0.14
CA GLN A 217 7.51 -0.35 -0.91
C GLN A 217 6.56 0.86 -0.88
N VAL A 218 6.53 1.58 0.23
CA VAL A 218 5.75 2.83 0.34
C VAL A 218 6.37 3.93 -0.52
N HIS A 219 7.70 4.04 -0.53
CA HIS A 219 8.40 5.00 -1.41
C HIS A 219 8.06 4.75 -2.88
N GLN A 220 8.06 3.48 -3.31
CA GLN A 220 7.70 3.12 -4.67
C GLN A 220 6.25 3.50 -5.00
N GLU A 221 5.29 3.20 -4.11
CA GLU A 221 3.87 3.56 -4.31
C GLU A 221 3.68 5.08 -4.43
N LEU A 222 4.36 5.87 -3.58
CA LEU A 222 4.32 7.32 -3.63
C LEU A 222 4.86 7.85 -4.98
N SER A 223 6.01 7.35 -5.42
CA SER A 223 6.62 7.74 -6.70
C SER A 223 5.76 7.31 -7.89
N ASP A 224 5.21 6.10 -7.87
CA ASP A 224 4.32 5.58 -8.91
C ASP A 224 3.02 6.41 -9.04
N ASN A 225 2.56 7.04 -7.95
CA ASN A 225 1.42 7.94 -7.93
C ASN A 225 1.80 9.42 -8.13
N GLY A 226 3.04 9.73 -8.51
CA GLY A 226 3.47 11.06 -8.93
C GLY A 226 3.86 12.00 -7.78
N VAL A 227 4.11 11.47 -6.57
CA VAL A 227 4.69 12.24 -5.47
C VAL A 227 6.19 12.36 -5.67
N ASN A 228 6.72 13.59 -5.69
CA ASN A 228 8.16 13.84 -5.74
C ASN A 228 8.74 13.67 -4.33
N LEU A 229 9.56 12.66 -4.10
CA LEU A 229 10.15 12.35 -2.80
C LEU A 229 11.51 13.02 -2.62
N TYR A 230 11.74 13.63 -1.45
CA TYR A 230 13.00 14.20 -1.00
C TYR A 230 13.34 13.58 0.36
N LEU A 231 14.02 12.44 0.35
CA LEU A 231 14.41 11.69 1.53
C LEU A 231 15.84 12.05 1.97
N GLY A 232 16.13 11.91 3.26
CA GLY A 232 17.42 12.28 3.83
C GLY A 232 17.73 13.78 3.72
N ASN A 233 16.71 14.63 3.56
CA ASN A 233 16.87 16.05 3.31
C ASN A 233 15.77 16.85 4.00
N GLY A 234 16.13 17.62 5.00
CA GLY A 234 15.20 18.44 5.76
C GLY A 234 15.00 19.83 5.17
N ILE A 235 14.02 20.54 5.70
CA ILE A 235 13.85 21.96 5.42
C ILE A 235 14.89 22.81 6.15
N SER A 236 15.44 23.84 5.49
CA SER A 236 16.32 24.85 6.09
C SER A 236 15.69 26.24 6.15
N GLY A 237 14.70 26.55 5.33
CA GLY A 237 14.06 27.86 5.32
C GLY A 237 12.93 28.02 4.29
N PHE A 238 12.30 29.18 4.35
CA PHE A 238 11.35 29.69 3.36
C PHE A 238 11.87 30.98 2.73
N ASP A 239 11.55 31.22 1.47
CA ASP A 239 11.84 32.43 0.74
C ASP A 239 10.57 32.92 0.02
N LYS A 240 10.61 34.15 -0.51
CA LYS A 240 9.50 34.74 -1.27
C LYS A 240 8.14 34.68 -0.58
N GLU A 241 8.09 34.96 0.73
CA GLU A 241 6.88 34.91 1.56
C GLU A 241 6.21 33.52 1.59
N GLY A 242 7.00 32.43 1.54
CA GLY A 242 6.54 31.05 1.59
C GLY A 242 6.30 30.41 0.22
N ARG A 243 6.57 31.11 -0.89
CA ARG A 243 6.44 30.54 -2.24
C ARG A 243 7.63 29.69 -2.70
N GLU A 244 8.61 29.53 -1.85
CA GLU A 244 9.80 28.73 -2.11
C GLU A 244 10.25 28.07 -0.80
N VAL A 245 10.40 26.76 -0.81
CA VAL A 245 10.97 25.97 0.30
C VAL A 245 12.43 25.70 -0.01
N ILE A 246 13.31 25.97 0.96
CA ILE A 246 14.76 25.75 0.86
C ILE A 246 15.10 24.49 1.66
N LEU A 247 15.74 23.51 1.03
CA LEU A 247 16.18 22.28 1.66
C LEU A 247 17.59 22.42 2.25
N GLN A 248 17.98 21.48 3.12
CA GLN A 248 19.30 21.49 3.78
C GLN A 248 20.47 21.34 2.80
N ASN A 249 20.26 20.64 1.67
CA ASN A 249 21.26 20.54 0.59
C ASN A 249 21.35 21.80 -0.30
N GLY A 250 20.54 22.84 -0.02
CA GLY A 250 20.49 24.08 -0.80
C GLY A 250 19.52 24.07 -1.98
N GLU A 251 18.86 22.96 -2.26
CA GLU A 251 17.83 22.87 -3.29
C GLU A 251 16.62 23.73 -2.91
N ARG A 252 15.96 24.31 -3.92
CA ARG A 252 14.83 25.21 -3.76
C ARG A 252 13.62 24.66 -4.51
N ILE A 253 12.52 24.43 -3.80
CA ILE A 253 11.28 23.91 -4.35
C ILE A 253 10.26 25.05 -4.41
N PRO A 254 9.85 25.49 -5.61
CA PRO A 254 8.72 26.41 -5.74
C PRO A 254 7.43 25.78 -5.24
N THR A 255 6.62 26.53 -4.52
CA THR A 255 5.36 26.03 -3.96
C THR A 255 4.32 27.13 -3.80
N GLU A 256 3.07 26.78 -3.98
CA GLU A 256 1.92 27.66 -3.71
C GLU A 256 1.31 27.36 -2.36
N MET A 257 1.59 26.16 -1.79
CA MET A 257 1.09 25.72 -0.51
C MET A 257 2.13 24.84 0.19
N THR A 258 2.29 25.00 1.49
CA THR A 258 3.13 24.11 2.31
C THR A 258 2.35 23.58 3.50
N LEU A 259 2.45 22.26 3.74
CA LEU A 259 1.93 21.61 4.93
C LEU A 259 3.09 21.18 5.83
N LEU A 260 3.11 21.64 7.08
CA LEU A 260 4.05 21.19 8.11
C LEU A 260 3.44 20.01 8.87
N SER A 261 3.98 18.81 8.68
CA SER A 261 3.55 17.57 9.35
C SER A 261 4.74 16.82 10.00
N ILE A 262 5.67 17.59 10.59
CA ILE A 262 6.94 17.10 11.16
C ILE A 262 6.81 16.53 12.57
N GLY A 263 5.63 16.11 12.94
CA GLY A 263 5.32 15.49 14.22
C GLY A 263 4.49 16.38 15.14
N VAL A 264 4.24 15.85 16.33
CA VAL A 264 3.44 16.51 17.38
C VAL A 264 4.21 16.49 18.70
N HIS A 265 3.94 17.46 19.56
CA HIS A 265 4.41 17.48 20.94
C HIS A 265 3.20 17.52 21.90
N PRO A 266 3.31 16.92 23.10
CA PRO A 266 2.23 16.91 24.08
C PRO A 266 1.85 18.35 24.48
N GLU A 267 0.55 18.61 24.60
CA GLU A 267 0.04 19.85 25.16
C GLU A 267 0.21 19.80 26.68
N ASN A 268 1.34 20.29 27.17
CA ASN A 268 1.73 20.14 28.57
C ASN A 268 1.90 21.46 29.33
N VAL A 269 1.61 22.60 28.69
CA VAL A 269 1.83 23.93 29.29
C VAL A 269 1.07 24.06 30.60
N LEU A 270 -0.22 23.69 30.59
CA LEU A 270 -1.07 23.76 31.77
C LEU A 270 -0.57 22.85 32.91
N ALA A 271 -0.11 21.65 32.61
CA ALA A 271 0.43 20.69 33.58
C ALA A 271 1.78 21.20 34.17
N ARG A 272 2.66 21.72 33.33
CA ARG A 272 3.94 22.27 33.73
C ARG A 272 3.77 23.51 34.66
N GLU A 273 2.86 24.43 34.30
CA GLU A 273 2.61 25.61 35.11
C GLU A 273 1.92 25.27 36.45
N ALA A 274 1.16 24.17 36.48
CA ALA A 274 0.61 23.62 37.71
C ALA A 274 1.64 22.85 38.55
N GLY A 275 2.89 22.69 38.09
CA GLY A 275 3.96 21.95 38.78
C GLY A 275 3.73 20.44 38.78
N LEU A 276 3.00 19.87 37.77
CA LEU A 276 2.87 18.44 37.59
C LEU A 276 4.12 17.86 36.93
N ALA A 277 4.47 16.62 37.31
CA ALA A 277 5.68 15.96 36.83
C ALA A 277 5.54 15.60 35.33
N LEU A 278 6.60 15.89 34.56
CA LEU A 278 6.72 15.61 33.16
C LEU A 278 7.89 14.65 32.88
N GLY A 279 7.73 13.76 31.91
CA GLY A 279 8.78 12.90 31.41
C GLY A 279 9.79 13.66 30.53
N GLU A 280 10.88 13.00 30.16
CA GLU A 280 11.97 13.59 29.36
C GLU A 280 11.51 14.18 28.02
N ARG A 281 10.47 13.58 27.43
CA ARG A 281 9.88 14.02 26.15
C ARG A 281 8.70 14.98 26.32
N GLY A 282 8.45 15.44 27.54
CA GLY A 282 7.41 16.42 27.88
C GLY A 282 6.03 15.84 28.11
N GLY A 283 5.83 14.53 28.06
CA GLY A 283 4.57 13.88 28.40
C GLY A 283 4.27 13.98 29.90
N ILE A 284 2.99 14.16 30.26
CA ILE A 284 2.56 14.18 31.66
C ILE A 284 2.77 12.78 32.25
N LEU A 285 3.50 12.68 33.37
CA LEU A 285 3.72 11.39 34.03
C LEU A 285 2.45 10.94 34.77
N VAL A 286 2.09 9.67 34.57
CA VAL A 286 0.96 9.04 35.22
C VAL A 286 1.33 7.65 35.75
N ASP A 287 0.64 7.22 36.80
CA ASP A 287 0.72 5.85 37.30
C ASP A 287 -0.09 4.85 36.43
N GLU A 288 -0.09 3.59 36.82
CA GLU A 288 -0.83 2.54 36.10
C GLU A 288 -2.35 2.73 36.15
N HIS A 289 -2.87 3.61 36.99
CA HIS A 289 -4.26 3.99 37.08
C HIS A 289 -4.58 5.29 36.30
N LEU A 290 -3.61 5.84 35.55
CA LEU A 290 -3.68 7.09 34.78
C LEU A 290 -3.79 8.34 35.68
N ARG A 291 -3.32 8.26 36.93
CA ARG A 291 -3.31 9.36 37.90
C ARG A 291 -1.91 10.00 37.92
N THR A 292 -1.84 11.31 38.03
CA THR A 292 -0.60 12.05 38.25
C THR A 292 -0.09 11.84 39.70
N GLU A 293 1.01 12.48 40.08
CA GLU A 293 1.43 12.51 41.49
C GLU A 293 0.42 13.22 42.41
N ASP A 294 -0.49 14.01 41.85
CA ASP A 294 -1.61 14.61 42.56
C ASP A 294 -2.79 13.62 42.56
N PRO A 295 -3.27 13.19 43.75
CA PRO A 295 -4.31 12.14 43.86
C PRO A 295 -5.68 12.56 43.26
N TYR A 296 -5.88 13.84 43.01
CA TYR A 296 -7.11 14.39 42.47
C TYR A 296 -7.03 14.72 40.97
N ILE A 297 -5.83 14.55 40.35
CA ILE A 297 -5.62 14.89 38.95
C ILE A 297 -5.23 13.64 38.16
N TYR A 298 -6.00 13.34 37.12
CA TYR A 298 -5.74 12.30 36.14
C TYR A 298 -5.33 12.93 34.81
N ALA A 299 -4.58 12.19 33.99
CA ALA A 299 -4.25 12.62 32.63
C ALA A 299 -4.31 11.44 31.64
N ILE A 300 -4.75 11.70 30.40
CA ILE A 300 -4.96 10.70 29.34
C ILE A 300 -4.69 11.27 27.95
N GLY A 301 -4.59 10.36 26.97
CA GLY A 301 -4.45 10.67 25.55
C GLY A 301 -3.04 11.06 25.17
N ASP A 302 -2.91 11.86 24.11
CA ASP A 302 -1.63 12.20 23.49
C ASP A 302 -0.71 13.08 24.35
N ALA A 303 -1.25 13.60 25.47
CA ALA A 303 -0.49 14.45 26.39
C ALA A 303 0.35 13.68 27.40
N ILE A 304 0.16 12.36 27.56
CA ILE A 304 0.78 11.57 28.62
C ILE A 304 1.96 10.72 28.14
N GLU A 305 2.85 10.41 29.05
CA GLU A 305 3.84 9.37 28.90
C GLU A 305 3.34 8.06 29.52
N VAL A 306 3.42 6.97 28.76
CA VAL A 306 2.98 5.64 29.15
C VAL A 306 4.11 4.64 29.01
N LYS A 307 3.91 3.41 29.48
CA LYS A 307 4.85 2.31 29.27
C LYS A 307 4.64 1.68 27.88
N ASP A 308 5.74 1.51 27.13
CA ASP A 308 5.71 0.61 25.97
C ASP A 308 5.45 -0.83 26.44
N TYR A 309 4.45 -1.46 25.85
CA TYR A 309 4.00 -2.79 26.26
C TYR A 309 5.04 -3.89 25.99
N ILE A 310 5.84 -3.76 24.92
CA ILE A 310 6.81 -4.78 24.48
C ILE A 310 8.14 -4.64 25.20
N ILE A 311 8.71 -3.44 25.17
CA ILE A 311 10.08 -3.19 25.66
C ILE A 311 10.12 -2.64 27.07
N GLY A 312 9.00 -2.18 27.61
CA GLY A 312 8.85 -1.73 29.00
C GLY A 312 9.43 -0.33 29.28
N THR A 313 9.90 0.41 28.27
CA THR A 313 10.43 1.77 28.41
C THR A 313 9.33 2.82 28.34
N PRO A 314 9.57 4.06 28.80
CA PRO A 314 8.66 5.18 28.60
C PRO A 314 8.40 5.43 27.10
N ALA A 315 7.13 5.69 26.75
CA ALA A 315 6.69 5.93 25.39
C ALA A 315 5.59 7.00 25.32
N MET A 316 5.54 7.70 24.20
CA MET A 316 4.43 8.57 23.83
C MET A 316 3.85 8.04 22.52
N VAL A 317 2.57 7.68 22.51
CA VAL A 317 1.89 7.07 21.36
C VAL A 317 0.59 7.83 21.08
N PRO A 318 0.65 8.90 20.28
CA PRO A 318 -0.49 9.76 19.97
C PRO A 318 -1.41 9.08 18.96
N LEU A 319 -2.24 8.14 19.43
CA LEU A 319 -3.20 7.39 18.64
C LEU A 319 -4.58 7.39 19.30
N ALA A 320 -5.61 7.34 18.47
CA ALA A 320 -7.00 7.44 18.93
C ALA A 320 -7.43 6.27 19.84
N TRP A 321 -6.95 5.02 19.54
CA TRP A 321 -7.34 3.86 20.35
C TRP A 321 -6.83 3.95 21.79
N PRO A 322 -5.53 4.26 22.07
CA PRO A 322 -5.06 4.45 23.45
C PRO A 322 -5.87 5.53 24.18
N ALA A 323 -6.11 6.70 23.54
CA ALA A 323 -6.85 7.79 24.15
C ALA A 323 -8.28 7.37 24.54
N ASN A 324 -9.01 6.66 23.66
CA ASN A 324 -10.36 6.16 23.95
C ASN A 324 -10.36 5.10 25.05
N ARG A 325 -9.40 4.16 25.03
CA ARG A 325 -9.30 3.13 26.09
C ARG A 325 -8.96 3.74 27.43
N GLN A 326 -8.05 4.69 27.47
CA GLN A 326 -7.67 5.43 28.67
C GLN A 326 -8.86 6.26 29.20
N GLY A 327 -9.62 6.92 28.32
CA GLY A 327 -10.85 7.65 28.69
C GLY A 327 -11.88 6.77 29.39
N ARG A 328 -12.09 5.53 28.88
CA ARG A 328 -12.97 4.56 29.54
C ARG A 328 -12.43 4.12 30.90
N MET A 329 -11.14 3.79 30.99
CA MET A 329 -10.52 3.30 32.23
C MET A 329 -10.49 4.38 33.33
N VAL A 330 -10.14 5.62 32.96
CA VAL A 330 -10.07 6.71 33.94
C VAL A 330 -11.45 7.01 34.52
N ALA A 331 -12.52 6.89 33.72
CA ALA A 331 -13.89 7.05 34.20
C ALA A 331 -14.26 5.94 35.21
N ASP A 332 -13.87 4.69 34.90
CA ASP A 332 -14.08 3.57 35.85
C ASP A 332 -13.29 3.82 37.17
N ASN A 333 -12.05 4.31 37.09
CA ASN A 333 -11.22 4.63 38.27
C ASN A 333 -11.77 5.83 39.07
N ILE A 334 -12.25 6.87 38.40
CA ILE A 334 -12.91 8.04 39.05
C ILE A 334 -14.17 7.59 39.77
N ALA A 335 -14.93 6.63 39.24
CA ALA A 335 -16.13 6.07 39.84
C ALA A 335 -15.86 5.08 40.99
N GLY A 336 -14.59 4.88 41.39
CA GLY A 336 -14.20 4.00 42.50
C GLY A 336 -13.62 2.65 42.07
N GLY A 337 -13.43 2.42 40.78
CA GLY A 337 -12.74 1.25 40.25
C GLY A 337 -11.21 1.29 40.46
N SER A 338 -10.52 0.20 40.06
CA SER A 338 -9.05 0.10 40.15
C SER A 338 -8.47 -0.58 38.90
N GLU A 339 -8.89 -0.10 37.72
CA GLU A 339 -8.38 -0.58 36.43
C GLU A 339 -6.93 -0.14 36.23
N LYS A 340 -6.11 -1.05 35.66
CA LYS A 340 -4.69 -0.79 35.38
C LYS A 340 -4.41 -0.72 33.89
N TYR A 341 -3.77 0.34 33.45
CA TYR A 341 -3.31 0.50 32.08
C TYR A 341 -1.96 -0.23 31.88
N SER A 342 -1.97 -1.29 31.09
CA SER A 342 -0.77 -2.11 30.85
C SER A 342 0.21 -1.50 29.83
N GLY A 343 -0.02 -0.29 29.36
CA GLY A 343 0.73 0.34 28.27
C GLY A 343 0.17 0.05 26.89
N THR A 344 0.90 0.52 25.87
CA THR A 344 0.51 0.39 24.47
C THR A 344 1.65 -0.22 23.63
N MET A 345 1.31 -0.96 22.60
CA MET A 345 2.26 -1.50 21.62
C MET A 345 2.27 -0.72 20.31
N GLY A 346 1.55 0.38 20.23
CA GLY A 346 1.58 1.26 19.07
C GLY A 346 1.02 0.65 17.78
N THR A 347 0.03 -0.24 17.89
CA THR A 347 -0.62 -0.80 16.71
C THR A 347 -1.26 0.30 15.89
N ALA A 348 -0.85 0.41 14.62
CA ALA A 348 -1.23 1.48 13.72
C ALA A 348 -1.42 0.97 12.29
N ILE A 349 -2.28 1.65 11.55
CA ILE A 349 -2.58 1.35 10.15
C ILE A 349 -2.79 2.66 9.38
N ALA A 350 -2.37 2.67 8.11
CA ALA A 350 -2.65 3.75 7.16
C ALA A 350 -2.98 3.17 5.78
N LYS A 351 -3.80 3.89 5.04
CA LYS A 351 -3.97 3.71 3.61
C LYS A 351 -3.08 4.72 2.89
N ILE A 352 -2.30 4.27 1.92
CA ILE A 352 -1.43 5.09 1.08
C ILE A 352 -1.68 4.69 -0.36
N PHE A 353 -2.49 5.45 -1.07
CA PHE A 353 -3.03 5.12 -2.39
C PHE A 353 -3.67 3.73 -2.42
N ASN A 354 -3.06 2.75 -3.09
CA ASN A 354 -3.58 1.39 -3.16
C ASN A 354 -3.05 0.47 -2.05
N LEU A 355 -2.04 0.92 -1.32
CA LEU A 355 -1.46 0.13 -0.25
C LEU A 355 -2.14 0.37 1.09
N THR A 356 -2.28 -0.70 1.84
CA THR A 356 -2.52 -0.71 3.28
C THR A 356 -1.19 -1.02 3.97
N VAL A 357 -0.82 -0.19 4.94
CA VAL A 357 0.42 -0.29 5.71
C VAL A 357 0.07 -0.38 7.18
N ALA A 358 0.45 -1.46 7.85
CA ALA A 358 0.14 -1.64 9.27
C ALA A 358 1.33 -2.17 10.06
N THR A 359 1.40 -1.79 11.34
CA THR A 359 2.46 -2.17 12.27
C THR A 359 1.92 -2.48 13.65
N THR A 360 2.64 -3.30 14.41
CA THR A 360 2.40 -3.49 15.85
C THR A 360 3.70 -3.83 16.56
N GLY A 361 3.90 -3.31 17.77
CA GLY A 361 5.10 -3.57 18.59
C GLY A 361 6.35 -2.82 18.12
N ALA A 362 7.52 -3.35 18.45
CA ALA A 362 8.81 -2.74 18.20
C ALA A 362 9.32 -3.01 16.79
N ASN A 363 10.01 -2.03 16.18
CA ASN A 363 10.77 -2.20 14.95
C ASN A 363 12.25 -2.54 15.24
N GLU A 364 12.96 -3.01 14.21
CA GLU A 364 14.39 -3.38 14.34
C GLU A 364 15.27 -2.23 14.80
N LYS A 365 15.04 -1.02 14.27
CA LYS A 365 15.79 0.19 14.66
C LYS A 365 15.76 0.44 16.16
N THR A 366 14.58 0.28 16.75
CA THR A 366 14.39 0.46 18.21
C THR A 366 15.09 -0.65 18.99
N LEU A 367 14.96 -1.91 18.57
CA LEU A 367 15.60 -3.04 19.24
C LEU A 367 17.13 -2.98 19.14
N LYS A 368 17.69 -2.62 17.99
CA LYS A 368 19.13 -2.38 17.79
C LYS A 368 19.66 -1.29 18.73
N ARG A 369 18.96 -0.14 18.78
CA ARG A 369 19.34 0.97 19.69
C ARG A 369 19.36 0.56 21.16
N LEU A 370 18.46 -0.35 21.55
CA LEU A 370 18.34 -0.85 22.92
C LEU A 370 19.19 -2.09 23.20
N GLY A 371 19.98 -2.57 22.23
CA GLY A 371 20.83 -3.75 22.37
C GLY A 371 20.05 -5.04 22.67
N LYS A 372 18.81 -5.16 22.21
CA LYS A 372 17.97 -6.35 22.38
C LYS A 372 18.35 -7.43 21.38
N ASN A 373 18.37 -8.68 21.82
CA ASN A 373 18.51 -9.82 20.92
C ASN A 373 17.17 -10.15 20.27
N TYR A 374 17.17 -10.34 18.97
CA TYR A 374 15.98 -10.69 18.19
C TYR A 374 16.38 -11.44 16.92
N GLU A 375 15.40 -12.10 16.34
CA GLU A 375 15.46 -12.67 14.99
C GLU A 375 14.37 -12.02 14.13
N VAL A 376 14.63 -11.97 12.82
CA VAL A 376 13.73 -11.36 11.82
C VAL A 376 13.37 -12.39 10.78
N MET A 377 12.14 -12.38 10.33
CA MET A 377 11.69 -13.14 9.18
C MET A 377 10.77 -12.32 8.29
N HIS A 378 10.94 -12.48 6.97
CA HIS A 378 10.10 -11.89 5.94
C HIS A 378 9.34 -12.99 5.20
N ILE A 379 8.04 -12.79 5.00
CA ILE A 379 7.22 -13.67 4.17
C ILE A 379 6.39 -12.86 3.18
N HIS A 380 6.08 -13.48 2.04
CA HIS A 380 5.29 -12.84 0.97
C HIS A 380 4.06 -13.69 0.60
N PRO A 381 3.08 -13.88 1.49
CA PRO A 381 1.84 -14.59 1.17
C PRO A 381 0.93 -13.71 0.31
N ASN A 382 -0.06 -14.33 -0.34
CA ASN A 382 -1.16 -13.60 -0.94
C ASN A 382 -2.21 -13.22 0.11
N SER A 383 -3.00 -12.18 -0.19
CA SER A 383 -4.13 -11.72 0.65
C SER A 383 -5.17 -12.83 0.87
N HIS A 384 -5.39 -13.68 -0.14
CA HIS A 384 -6.26 -14.84 -0.09
C HIS A 384 -5.76 -15.93 -1.05
N ALA A 385 -6.52 -16.99 -1.29
CA ALA A 385 -6.11 -18.11 -2.14
C ALA A 385 -5.79 -17.62 -3.57
N GLY A 386 -4.55 -17.88 -4.04
CA GLY A 386 -4.05 -17.36 -5.31
C GLY A 386 -4.80 -17.85 -6.56
N TYR A 387 -5.56 -18.95 -6.46
CA TYR A 387 -6.45 -19.43 -7.52
C TYR A 387 -7.82 -18.72 -7.54
N TYR A 388 -8.13 -17.89 -6.53
CA TYR A 388 -9.34 -17.08 -6.51
C TYR A 388 -8.99 -15.65 -7.02
N PRO A 389 -9.82 -15.06 -7.92
CA PRO A 389 -9.53 -13.77 -8.53
C PRO A 389 -9.32 -12.64 -7.51
N GLY A 390 -8.39 -11.73 -7.80
CA GLY A 390 -8.12 -10.56 -6.98
C GLY A 390 -7.15 -10.80 -5.81
N ALA A 391 -6.40 -11.90 -5.83
CA ALA A 391 -5.36 -12.15 -4.84
C ALA A 391 -4.14 -11.24 -5.06
N PHE A 392 -3.78 -10.44 -4.06
CA PHE A 392 -2.63 -9.56 -4.08
C PHE A 392 -1.54 -10.05 -3.10
N PRO A 393 -0.25 -9.98 -3.48
CA PRO A 393 0.83 -10.34 -2.57
C PRO A 393 0.96 -9.30 -1.45
N MET A 394 1.17 -9.78 -0.23
CA MET A 394 1.56 -8.98 0.94
C MET A 394 3.05 -9.15 1.22
N GLN A 395 3.66 -8.16 1.83
CA GLN A 395 4.96 -8.24 2.48
C GLN A 395 4.74 -8.18 3.99
N ILE A 396 5.22 -9.17 4.71
CA ILE A 396 5.08 -9.27 6.16
C ILE A 396 6.46 -9.48 6.76
N LYS A 397 6.81 -8.64 7.72
CA LYS A 397 8.00 -8.77 8.57
C LYS A 397 7.56 -9.07 9.99
N VAL A 398 8.18 -10.06 10.63
CA VAL A 398 7.96 -10.37 12.05
C VAL A 398 9.29 -10.42 12.77
N ILE A 399 9.31 -9.82 13.95
CA ILE A 399 10.48 -9.75 14.82
C ILE A 399 10.14 -10.47 16.14
N PHE A 400 11.00 -11.37 16.57
CA PHE A 400 10.78 -12.15 17.79
C PHE A 400 12.07 -12.38 18.58
N ASP A 401 11.95 -12.61 19.87
CA ASP A 401 13.06 -13.00 20.75
C ASP A 401 13.30 -14.51 20.68
N VAL A 402 14.51 -14.90 20.33
CA VAL A 402 14.86 -16.33 20.11
C VAL A 402 14.73 -17.17 21.38
N LYS A 403 15.05 -16.59 22.56
CA LYS A 403 15.06 -17.33 23.83
C LYS A 403 13.67 -17.51 24.39
N SER A 404 12.91 -16.41 24.49
CA SER A 404 11.55 -16.42 25.03
C SER A 404 10.51 -16.83 23.99
N LYS A 405 10.85 -16.80 22.69
CA LYS A 405 9.98 -17.02 21.53
C LYS A 405 8.81 -16.02 21.44
N LYS A 406 8.87 -14.91 22.19
CA LYS A 406 7.84 -13.88 22.16
C LYS A 406 7.96 -13.03 20.91
N VAL A 407 6.81 -12.72 20.30
CA VAL A 407 6.76 -11.74 19.22
C VAL A 407 7.02 -10.36 19.81
N LEU A 408 8.00 -9.65 19.27
CA LEU A 408 8.38 -8.28 19.67
C LEU A 408 7.72 -7.22 18.79
N GLY A 409 7.46 -7.54 17.52
CA GLY A 409 6.80 -6.63 16.61
C GLY A 409 6.53 -7.25 15.26
N ALA A 410 5.67 -6.61 14.48
CA ALA A 410 5.36 -6.99 13.11
C ALA A 410 5.00 -5.78 12.26
N GLN A 411 5.28 -5.88 10.97
CA GLN A 411 4.96 -4.91 9.93
C GLN A 411 4.36 -5.66 8.75
N ALA A 412 3.31 -5.13 8.16
CA ALA A 412 2.68 -5.73 6.99
C ALA A 412 2.26 -4.65 5.98
N ILE A 413 2.50 -4.92 4.70
CA ILE A 413 2.16 -4.04 3.59
C ILE A 413 1.53 -4.88 2.47
N GLY A 414 0.45 -4.39 1.90
CA GLY A 414 -0.26 -5.02 0.80
C GLY A 414 -1.51 -4.24 0.44
N MET A 415 -2.29 -4.73 -0.52
CA MET A 415 -3.54 -4.07 -0.93
C MET A 415 -4.72 -4.47 -0.05
N GLU A 416 -4.78 -5.74 0.38
CA GLU A 416 -5.92 -6.30 1.12
C GLU A 416 -5.47 -7.20 2.28
N ASN A 417 -6.32 -7.33 3.30
CA ASN A 417 -6.17 -8.23 4.46
C ASN A 417 -4.94 -7.97 5.36
N VAL A 418 -4.26 -6.84 5.19
CA VAL A 418 -3.12 -6.41 6.02
C VAL A 418 -3.56 -6.17 7.46
N ASP A 419 -4.71 -5.56 7.64
CA ASP A 419 -5.40 -5.33 8.93
C ASP A 419 -5.59 -6.63 9.71
N LYS A 420 -6.15 -7.67 9.05
CA LYS A 420 -6.37 -8.99 9.68
C LYS A 420 -5.09 -9.62 10.20
N VAL A 421 -3.99 -9.48 9.44
CA VAL A 421 -2.70 -10.05 9.83
C VAL A 421 -2.15 -9.32 11.06
N ILE A 422 -2.12 -8.00 11.04
CA ILE A 422 -1.59 -7.20 12.14
C ILE A 422 -2.48 -7.30 13.38
N ASP A 423 -3.80 -7.28 13.24
CA ASP A 423 -4.73 -7.50 14.35
C ASP A 423 -4.54 -8.87 14.99
N GLY A 424 -4.41 -9.93 14.18
CA GLY A 424 -4.14 -11.27 14.67
C GLY A 424 -2.82 -11.37 15.42
N ILE A 425 -1.75 -10.72 14.94
CA ILE A 425 -0.45 -10.68 15.63
C ILE A 425 -0.55 -9.82 16.91
N ALA A 426 -1.24 -8.69 16.89
CA ALA A 426 -1.45 -7.87 18.08
C ALA A 426 -2.22 -8.61 19.18
N ILE A 427 -3.23 -9.42 18.81
CA ILE A 427 -3.95 -10.30 19.72
C ILE A 427 -3.00 -11.38 20.27
N ALA A 428 -2.18 -12.01 19.42
CA ALA A 428 -1.21 -13.02 19.83
C ALA A 428 -0.19 -12.45 20.84
N ILE A 429 0.35 -11.26 20.58
CA ILE A 429 1.23 -10.54 21.51
C ILE A 429 0.52 -10.33 22.87
N LYS A 430 -0.72 -9.82 22.82
CA LYS A 430 -1.50 -9.52 24.04
C LYS A 430 -1.88 -10.75 24.83
N ALA A 431 -2.06 -11.88 24.15
CA ALA A 431 -2.34 -13.20 24.75
C ALA A 431 -1.06 -13.97 25.15
N ASP A 432 0.14 -13.37 25.02
CA ASP A 432 1.42 -14.02 25.33
C ASP A 432 1.67 -15.31 24.51
N LEU A 433 1.12 -15.41 23.30
CA LEU A 433 1.36 -16.55 22.42
C LEU A 433 2.80 -16.52 21.89
N LEU A 434 3.44 -17.68 21.88
CA LEU A 434 4.78 -17.82 21.31
C LEU A 434 4.72 -17.84 19.79
N VAL A 435 5.75 -17.36 19.12
CA VAL A 435 5.79 -17.23 17.66
C VAL A 435 5.61 -18.57 16.93
N ASP A 436 6.19 -19.67 17.48
CA ASP A 436 6.02 -21.00 16.92
C ASP A 436 4.61 -21.60 17.18
N LYS A 437 3.82 -21.01 18.09
CA LYS A 437 2.43 -21.40 18.36
C LYS A 437 1.40 -20.74 17.47
N LEU A 438 1.80 -19.74 16.68
CA LEU A 438 0.92 -19.15 15.68
C LEU A 438 0.48 -20.17 14.62
N GLN A 439 1.25 -21.23 14.38
CA GLN A 439 0.89 -22.32 13.48
C GLN A 439 -0.33 -23.14 13.96
N ASP A 440 -0.61 -23.15 15.25
CA ASP A 440 -1.67 -23.95 15.88
C ASP A 440 -3.01 -23.20 15.90
N LEU A 441 -3.05 -21.92 15.46
CA LEU A 441 -4.27 -21.14 15.48
C LEU A 441 -5.25 -21.61 14.41
N GLU A 442 -6.49 -21.88 14.80
CA GLU A 442 -7.58 -22.18 13.90
C GLU A 442 -8.24 -20.88 13.42
N LEU A 443 -7.88 -20.46 12.20
CA LEU A 443 -8.31 -19.19 11.62
C LEU A 443 -9.29 -19.41 10.46
N CYS A 444 -10.17 -18.44 10.21
CA CYS A 444 -11.17 -18.55 9.17
C CYS A 444 -10.56 -18.73 7.79
N TYR A 445 -11.05 -19.73 7.05
CA TYR A 445 -10.69 -19.99 5.67
C TYR A 445 -11.90 -20.19 4.76
N ALA A 446 -11.91 -19.46 3.69
CA ALA A 446 -12.53 -19.78 2.42
C ALA A 446 -11.77 -19.03 1.31
N PRO A 447 -11.78 -19.48 0.04
CA PRO A 447 -10.94 -18.89 -1.00
C PRO A 447 -10.96 -17.36 -1.13
N PRO A 448 -12.12 -16.67 -0.98
CA PRO A 448 -12.18 -15.20 -1.07
C PRO A 448 -11.57 -14.46 0.14
N TYR A 449 -11.33 -15.13 1.26
CA TYR A 449 -10.99 -14.47 2.52
C TYR A 449 -9.58 -14.75 3.02
N SER A 450 -9.00 -15.90 2.67
CA SER A 450 -7.67 -16.30 3.11
C SER A 450 -7.16 -17.48 2.27
N SER A 451 -5.96 -17.95 2.57
CA SER A 451 -5.43 -19.24 2.13
C SER A 451 -5.66 -20.32 3.21
N ALA A 452 -5.72 -21.59 2.83
CA ALA A 452 -5.82 -22.70 3.77
C ALA A 452 -4.67 -22.71 4.79
N LYS A 453 -3.49 -22.22 4.37
CA LYS A 453 -2.39 -21.84 5.26
C LYS A 453 -2.47 -20.33 5.43
N ASN A 454 -3.18 -19.87 6.46
CA ASN A 454 -3.32 -18.44 6.73
C ASN A 454 -1.93 -17.80 6.92
N PRO A 455 -1.71 -16.54 6.50
CA PRO A 455 -0.44 -15.84 6.71
C PRO A 455 0.09 -15.92 8.15
N ILE A 456 -0.77 -15.85 9.15
CA ILE A 456 -0.38 -15.97 10.58
C ILE A 456 0.13 -17.38 10.90
N ASN A 457 -0.55 -18.44 10.39
CA ASN A 457 -0.04 -19.81 10.56
C ASN A 457 1.30 -19.99 9.85
N PHE A 458 1.46 -19.37 8.67
CA PHE A 458 2.70 -19.44 7.91
C PHE A 458 3.88 -18.80 8.63
N ILE A 459 3.65 -17.70 9.37
CA ILE A 459 4.64 -17.12 10.31
C ILE A 459 5.10 -18.17 11.31
N GLY A 460 4.18 -18.90 11.92
CA GLY A 460 4.49 -19.98 12.88
C GLY A 460 5.36 -21.09 12.28
N TYR A 461 5.07 -21.53 11.04
CA TYR A 461 5.90 -22.54 10.35
C TYR A 461 7.32 -22.05 10.07
N VAL A 462 7.49 -20.81 9.62
CA VAL A 462 8.81 -20.23 9.36
C VAL A 462 9.58 -20.07 10.66
N ALA A 463 8.95 -19.58 11.71
CA ALA A 463 9.55 -19.44 13.03
C ALA A 463 10.01 -20.79 13.61
N GLU A 464 9.20 -21.85 13.50
CA GLU A 464 9.60 -23.19 13.93
C GLU A 464 10.85 -23.68 13.19
N ASN A 465 10.91 -23.45 11.87
CA ASN A 465 12.07 -23.85 11.05
C ASN A 465 13.37 -23.13 11.50
N LEU A 466 13.27 -21.85 11.85
CA LEU A 466 14.40 -21.06 12.38
C LEU A 466 14.80 -21.56 13.77
N LEU A 467 13.84 -21.68 14.69
CA LEU A 467 14.06 -22.07 16.08
C LEU A 467 14.59 -23.50 16.25
N THR A 468 14.32 -24.40 15.29
CA THR A 468 14.78 -25.80 15.31
C THR A 468 15.97 -26.05 14.39
N ASP A 469 16.65 -25.00 13.94
CA ASP A 469 17.78 -25.07 12.99
C ASP A 469 17.51 -25.89 11.72
N LYS A 470 16.25 -25.95 11.29
CA LYS A 470 15.90 -26.56 9.99
C LYS A 470 16.33 -25.68 8.81
N VAL A 471 16.42 -24.38 9.02
CA VAL A 471 16.93 -23.40 8.07
C VAL A 471 17.76 -22.34 8.80
N LYS A 472 18.81 -21.86 8.15
CA LYS A 472 19.56 -20.66 8.52
C LYS A 472 19.27 -19.59 7.49
N THR A 473 19.18 -18.35 7.90
CA THR A 473 18.91 -17.20 7.04
C THR A 473 20.09 -16.24 6.97
N VAL A 474 20.13 -15.46 5.93
CA VAL A 474 20.97 -14.28 5.74
C VAL A 474 20.05 -13.12 5.36
N GLN A 475 20.34 -11.93 5.85
CA GLN A 475 19.50 -10.76 5.61
C GLN A 475 19.95 -10.01 4.34
N TRP A 476 19.01 -9.28 3.74
CA TRP A 476 19.19 -8.57 2.47
C TRP A 476 20.41 -7.62 2.47
N HIS A 477 20.73 -6.98 3.56
CA HIS A 477 21.83 -6.03 3.69
C HIS A 477 23.22 -6.69 3.80
N GLU A 478 23.26 -8.00 4.04
CA GLU A 478 24.51 -8.75 4.15
C GLU A 478 25.00 -9.31 2.82
N ILE A 479 24.08 -9.49 1.86
CA ILE A 479 24.34 -10.32 0.67
C ILE A 479 25.41 -9.74 -0.27
N ASP A 480 25.49 -8.41 -0.42
CA ASP A 480 26.48 -7.77 -1.29
C ASP A 480 27.90 -7.96 -0.78
N GLU A 481 28.09 -7.90 0.54
CA GLU A 481 29.40 -8.15 1.15
C GLU A 481 29.82 -9.62 1.05
N LEU A 482 28.88 -10.55 1.03
CA LEU A 482 29.15 -11.96 0.80
C LEU A 482 29.62 -12.18 -0.63
N ILE A 483 28.98 -11.56 -1.61
CA ILE A 483 29.39 -11.63 -3.03
C ILE A 483 30.78 -11.00 -3.20
N LYS A 484 31.06 -9.86 -2.63
CA LYS A 484 32.39 -9.22 -2.67
C LYS A 484 33.48 -10.10 -2.07
N LYS A 485 33.17 -10.95 -1.08
CA LYS A 485 34.07 -11.93 -0.48
C LYS A 485 34.23 -13.20 -1.32
N GLY A 486 33.53 -13.32 -2.44
CA GLY A 486 33.54 -14.48 -3.31
C GLY A 486 32.75 -15.68 -2.80
N GLU A 487 31.81 -15.47 -1.88
CA GLU A 487 30.90 -16.51 -1.40
C GLU A 487 29.93 -16.96 -2.52
N CYS A 488 29.56 -18.23 -2.50
CA CYS A 488 28.66 -18.81 -3.51
C CYS A 488 27.21 -18.41 -3.26
N VAL A 489 26.69 -17.45 -4.04
CA VAL A 489 25.28 -16.99 -3.99
C VAL A 489 24.53 -17.54 -5.19
N VAL A 490 23.45 -18.28 -4.95
CA VAL A 490 22.72 -19.06 -5.95
C VAL A 490 21.24 -18.64 -6.00
N ASP A 491 20.79 -18.19 -7.16
CA ASP A 491 19.36 -18.05 -7.45
C ASP A 491 18.78 -19.41 -7.90
N VAL A 492 17.79 -19.88 -7.17
CA VAL A 492 17.08 -21.14 -7.48
C VAL A 492 15.75 -20.90 -8.20
N SER A 493 15.53 -19.70 -8.72
CA SER A 493 14.41 -19.38 -9.61
C SER A 493 14.67 -19.94 -11.00
N GLU A 494 13.62 -20.03 -11.82
CA GLU A 494 13.78 -20.45 -13.21
C GLU A 494 14.58 -19.37 -13.99
N GLU A 495 15.22 -19.77 -15.08
CA GLU A 495 16.13 -18.93 -15.86
C GLU A 495 15.49 -17.62 -16.32
N GLN A 496 14.20 -17.69 -16.75
CA GLN A 496 13.46 -16.51 -17.18
C GLN A 496 13.24 -15.49 -16.04
N GLU A 497 12.99 -15.98 -14.81
CA GLU A 497 12.87 -15.10 -13.64
C GLU A 497 14.21 -14.46 -13.28
N PHE A 498 15.31 -15.22 -13.40
CA PHE A 498 16.67 -14.71 -13.19
C PHE A 498 17.02 -13.60 -14.18
N MET A 499 16.67 -13.77 -15.46
CA MET A 499 16.89 -12.75 -16.50
C MET A 499 16.08 -11.48 -16.28
N MET A 500 14.88 -11.58 -15.67
CA MET A 500 14.04 -10.41 -15.35
C MET A 500 14.56 -9.59 -14.16
N GLY A 501 15.46 -10.14 -13.37
CA GLY A 501 16.09 -9.48 -12.23
C GLY A 501 16.72 -10.46 -11.26
N ASN A 502 17.97 -10.21 -10.94
CA ASN A 502 18.78 -11.06 -10.06
C ASN A 502 19.68 -10.19 -9.16
N ILE A 503 20.34 -10.83 -8.22
CA ILE A 503 21.36 -10.20 -7.39
C ILE A 503 22.69 -10.22 -8.18
N PRO A 504 23.30 -9.06 -8.49
CA PRO A 504 24.55 -9.00 -9.25
C PRO A 504 25.64 -9.85 -8.63
N GLY A 505 26.28 -10.71 -9.44
CA GLY A 505 27.31 -11.64 -9.00
C GLY A 505 26.80 -13.00 -8.50
N SER A 506 25.49 -13.21 -8.46
CA SER A 506 24.91 -14.54 -8.19
C SER A 506 24.95 -15.43 -9.44
N ILE A 507 24.89 -16.75 -9.23
CA ILE A 507 24.73 -17.74 -10.30
C ILE A 507 23.32 -18.30 -10.28
N ASN A 508 22.79 -18.69 -11.44
CA ASN A 508 21.47 -19.32 -11.53
C ASN A 508 21.60 -20.85 -11.58
N VAL A 509 20.94 -21.52 -10.65
CA VAL A 509 20.75 -22.98 -10.64
C VAL A 509 19.31 -23.27 -10.26
N PRO A 510 18.39 -23.35 -11.20
CA PRO A 510 16.97 -23.58 -10.95
C PRO A 510 16.69 -24.75 -10.01
N LEU A 511 15.68 -24.61 -9.15
CA LEU A 511 15.30 -25.65 -8.20
C LEU A 511 14.96 -26.98 -8.89
N SER A 512 14.41 -26.93 -10.10
CA SER A 512 14.08 -28.08 -10.96
C SER A 512 15.28 -28.98 -11.27
N VAL A 513 16.45 -28.37 -11.51
CA VAL A 513 17.70 -29.08 -11.86
C VAL A 513 18.75 -29.06 -10.73
N LEU A 514 18.43 -28.53 -9.56
CA LEU A 514 19.37 -28.40 -8.45
C LEU A 514 19.99 -29.73 -8.03
N ARG A 515 19.20 -30.81 -7.99
CA ARG A 515 19.66 -32.15 -7.57
C ARG A 515 20.73 -32.76 -8.49
N GLU A 516 20.76 -32.35 -9.75
CA GLU A 516 21.71 -32.79 -10.75
C GLU A 516 23.02 -31.96 -10.77
N ASN A 517 23.00 -30.80 -10.11
CA ASN A 517 24.09 -29.84 -10.09
C ASN A 517 24.75 -29.65 -8.71
N LEU A 518 24.51 -30.56 -7.77
CA LEU A 518 25.01 -30.44 -6.39
C LEU A 518 26.54 -30.36 -6.31
N ASP A 519 27.25 -31.08 -7.19
CA ASP A 519 28.70 -31.15 -7.20
C ASP A 519 29.36 -29.86 -7.75
N LYS A 520 28.58 -29.01 -8.41
CA LYS A 520 29.04 -27.70 -8.92
C LYS A 520 29.01 -26.59 -7.89
N LEU A 521 28.36 -26.82 -6.76
CA LEU A 521 28.17 -25.84 -5.70
C LEU A 521 29.23 -26.01 -4.60
N SER A 522 29.65 -24.89 -4.03
CA SER A 522 30.58 -24.87 -2.89
C SER A 522 30.01 -25.60 -1.66
N GLU A 523 30.89 -25.95 -0.71
CA GLU A 523 30.45 -26.54 0.56
C GLU A 523 29.56 -25.58 1.38
N LYS A 524 29.81 -24.26 1.26
CA LYS A 524 28.99 -23.21 1.86
C LYS A 524 28.27 -22.45 0.76
N VAL A 525 26.94 -22.38 0.84
CA VAL A 525 26.08 -21.82 -0.21
C VAL A 525 25.03 -20.87 0.40
N TYR A 526 24.82 -19.74 -0.26
CA TYR A 526 23.74 -18.81 0.01
C TYR A 526 22.70 -18.93 -1.10
N VAL A 527 21.49 -19.36 -0.77
CA VAL A 527 20.44 -19.58 -1.78
C VAL A 527 19.35 -18.52 -1.68
N TYR A 528 18.78 -18.17 -2.81
CA TYR A 528 17.61 -17.30 -2.82
C TYR A 528 16.68 -17.67 -3.98
N CYS A 529 15.45 -17.17 -3.95
CA CYS A 529 14.51 -17.11 -5.06
C CYS A 529 13.73 -15.81 -4.98
N ARG A 530 12.66 -15.65 -5.73
CA ARG A 530 11.87 -14.42 -5.75
C ARG A 530 11.39 -13.95 -4.37
N VAL A 531 10.89 -14.88 -3.51
CA VAL A 531 10.22 -14.57 -2.22
C VAL A 531 10.68 -15.45 -1.04
N GLY A 532 11.77 -16.23 -1.19
CA GLY A 532 12.35 -17.06 -0.13
C GLY A 532 11.87 -18.52 -0.08
N LEU A 533 10.69 -18.88 -0.60
CA LEU A 533 10.11 -20.23 -0.45
C LEU A 533 10.90 -21.33 -1.20
N ARG A 534 11.21 -21.13 -2.48
CA ARG A 534 12.05 -22.07 -3.24
C ARG A 534 13.48 -22.13 -2.69
N GLY A 535 13.99 -21.00 -2.20
CA GLY A 535 15.26 -20.93 -1.46
C GLY A 535 15.25 -21.82 -0.22
N TYR A 536 14.16 -21.79 0.57
CA TYR A 536 13.98 -22.71 1.69
C TYR A 536 14.00 -24.17 1.25
N ILE A 537 13.27 -24.53 0.19
CA ILE A 537 13.27 -25.92 -0.34
C ILE A 537 14.69 -26.32 -0.78
N ALA A 538 15.40 -25.45 -1.51
CA ALA A 538 16.78 -25.65 -1.91
C ALA A 538 17.72 -25.85 -0.71
N SER A 539 17.58 -25.02 0.33
CA SER A 539 18.37 -25.15 1.56
C SER A 539 18.16 -26.51 2.24
N ARG A 540 16.93 -27.02 2.25
CA ARG A 540 16.62 -28.36 2.81
C ARG A 540 17.26 -29.47 1.99
N ILE A 541 17.27 -29.38 0.65
CA ILE A 541 17.92 -30.35 -0.23
C ILE A 541 19.45 -30.36 0.02
N LEU A 542 20.07 -29.19 0.00
CA LEU A 542 21.53 -29.03 0.12
C LEU A 542 22.03 -29.43 1.51
N ARG A 543 21.33 -29.02 2.59
CA ARG A 543 21.71 -29.41 3.98
C ARG A 543 21.62 -30.91 4.22
N GLN A 544 20.66 -31.61 3.63
CA GLN A 544 20.57 -33.08 3.69
C GLN A 544 21.69 -33.79 2.90
N ARG A 545 22.42 -33.04 2.09
CA ARG A 545 23.63 -33.50 1.37
C ARG A 545 24.92 -33.04 2.05
N GLY A 546 24.83 -32.53 3.28
CA GLY A 546 25.97 -32.14 4.13
C GLY A 546 26.51 -30.74 3.90
N LYS A 547 25.92 -29.93 3.01
CA LYS A 547 26.37 -28.55 2.74
C LYS A 547 25.90 -27.57 3.84
N GLU A 548 26.72 -26.57 4.11
CA GLU A 548 26.32 -25.41 4.94
C GLU A 548 25.55 -24.43 4.09
N VAL A 549 24.28 -24.18 4.42
CA VAL A 549 23.37 -23.41 3.57
C VAL A 549 22.62 -22.36 4.33
N TYR A 550 22.55 -21.16 3.75
CA TYR A 550 21.79 -20.03 4.23
C TYR A 550 20.77 -19.60 3.16
N ASN A 551 19.53 -19.38 3.55
CA ASN A 551 18.48 -18.87 2.67
C ASN A 551 18.37 -17.34 2.84
N LEU A 552 18.35 -16.57 1.75
CA LEU A 552 18.09 -15.14 1.80
C LEU A 552 16.65 -14.90 2.27
N ASP A 553 16.52 -14.29 3.43
CA ASP A 553 15.24 -13.98 4.04
C ASP A 553 14.44 -12.98 3.18
N GLY A 554 13.17 -13.31 2.89
CA GLY A 554 12.32 -12.53 1.98
C GLY A 554 12.72 -12.59 0.48
N GLY A 555 13.86 -13.22 0.14
CA GLY A 555 14.35 -13.43 -1.22
C GLY A 555 14.68 -12.15 -2.00
N TYR A 556 14.73 -12.28 -3.33
CA TYR A 556 15.05 -11.17 -4.24
C TYR A 556 14.13 -9.97 -4.11
N ARG A 557 12.83 -10.21 -3.83
CA ARG A 557 11.85 -9.13 -3.71
C ARG A 557 12.21 -8.16 -2.57
N THR A 558 12.53 -8.67 -1.38
CA THR A 558 12.95 -7.83 -0.25
C THR A 558 14.26 -7.12 -0.54
N TYR A 559 15.24 -7.83 -1.15
CA TYR A 559 16.51 -7.25 -1.56
C TYR A 559 16.35 -6.11 -2.57
N ALA A 560 15.55 -6.29 -3.61
CA ALA A 560 15.34 -5.30 -4.66
C ALA A 560 14.58 -4.06 -4.14
N LEU A 561 13.53 -4.26 -3.33
CA LEU A 561 12.78 -3.17 -2.71
C LEU A 561 13.67 -2.33 -1.80
N ALA A 562 14.50 -2.96 -0.97
CA ALA A 562 15.40 -2.24 -0.07
C ALA A 562 16.43 -1.35 -0.78
N ARG A 563 16.61 -1.51 -2.09
CA ARG A 563 17.49 -0.72 -2.96
C ARG A 563 16.75 0.25 -3.87
N PHE A 564 15.44 0.36 -3.70
CA PHE A 564 14.68 1.37 -4.43
C PHE A 564 15.20 2.77 -4.05
N THR A 565 15.63 3.53 -5.06
CA THR A 565 16.05 4.92 -4.93
C THR A 565 15.16 5.79 -5.81
N ASP A 566 14.54 6.79 -5.22
CA ASP A 566 13.85 7.84 -5.98
C ASP A 566 14.87 8.76 -6.67
N LYS A 567 14.50 9.30 -7.83
CA LYS A 567 15.38 10.19 -8.63
C LYS A 567 15.82 11.46 -7.88
N ASN A 568 15.06 11.88 -6.88
CA ASN A 568 15.29 13.09 -6.10
C ASN A 568 15.87 12.79 -4.70
N SER A 569 16.10 11.52 -4.33
CA SER A 569 16.69 11.19 -3.04
C SER A 569 18.21 11.48 -3.05
N THR A 570 18.68 12.22 -2.06
CA THR A 570 20.11 12.57 -1.90
C THR A 570 20.95 11.45 -1.27
N GLY A 571 20.37 10.27 -1.07
CA GLY A 571 21.09 9.09 -0.57
C GLY A 571 22.25 8.74 -1.49
N GLN A 572 23.48 8.78 -0.96
CA GLN A 572 24.69 8.41 -1.69
C GLN A 572 24.50 7.00 -2.29
N MET A 573 24.43 6.94 -3.63
CA MET A 573 24.58 5.68 -4.34
C MET A 573 25.91 5.02 -3.91
N PRO A 574 25.95 3.71 -3.73
CA PRO A 574 27.24 3.01 -3.60
C PRO A 574 28.11 3.35 -4.81
N LYS A 575 29.34 3.76 -4.60
CA LYS A 575 30.34 4.24 -5.59
C LYS A 575 30.68 3.27 -6.75
N ALA A 576 29.90 2.25 -7.01
CA ALA A 576 30.11 1.26 -8.05
C ALA A 576 29.47 1.62 -9.41
N TYR A 577 28.79 2.77 -9.56
CA TYR A 577 28.10 3.16 -10.80
C TYR A 577 28.56 4.51 -11.38
N GLU A 578 29.69 5.08 -10.94
CA GLU A 578 30.18 6.40 -11.40
C GLU A 578 31.15 6.37 -12.61
N GLU A 579 31.25 5.31 -13.38
CA GLU A 579 32.20 5.24 -14.52
C GLU A 579 31.55 5.12 -15.91
N SER A 580 30.41 5.74 -16.18
CA SER A 580 29.93 5.79 -17.58
C SER A 580 29.18 7.04 -18.02
N THR A 581 29.38 8.19 -17.38
CA THR A 581 28.83 9.46 -17.94
C THR A 581 29.84 10.58 -17.83
N LYS A 582 30.80 10.59 -18.74
CA LYS A 582 31.51 11.81 -19.13
C LYS A 582 31.64 11.86 -20.65
N GLU A 583 31.25 13.05 -21.14
CA GLU A 583 31.47 13.60 -22.48
C GLU A 583 30.54 13.17 -23.61
N ALA A 584 29.44 13.91 -23.74
CA ALA A 584 28.80 14.10 -25.05
C ALA A 584 29.22 15.46 -25.59
N SER A 585 30.20 15.47 -26.49
CA SER A 585 30.61 16.59 -27.33
C SER A 585 29.49 16.95 -28.32
N ARG A 586 29.36 18.24 -28.60
CA ARG A 586 28.53 18.81 -29.67
C ARG A 586 28.88 18.17 -31.00
N GLU A 587 27.92 17.59 -31.69
CA GLU A 587 28.00 17.28 -33.12
C GLU A 587 27.01 18.11 -33.93
N GLU A 588 27.48 18.46 -35.13
CA GLU A 588 26.81 19.25 -36.16
C GLU A 588 25.60 18.52 -36.80
N PRO A 589 24.67 19.20 -37.47
CA PRO A 589 23.41 18.66 -37.94
C PRO A 589 23.62 17.67 -39.09
N LYS A 590 23.16 16.42 -38.90
CA LYS A 590 22.97 15.43 -39.96
C LYS A 590 21.61 15.61 -40.64
N PRO A 591 21.39 15.08 -41.85
CA PRO A 591 20.19 15.35 -42.67
C PRO A 591 18.91 14.90 -42.00
N GLU A 592 17.81 15.64 -42.24
CA GLU A 592 16.48 15.39 -41.70
C GLU A 592 16.00 13.94 -41.98
N LEU A 593 15.99 13.09 -40.94
CA LEU A 593 15.35 11.80 -40.99
C LEU A 593 13.82 12.00 -40.90
N ARG A 594 13.07 11.24 -41.66
CA ARG A 594 11.60 11.28 -41.69
C ARG A 594 11.03 11.05 -40.31
N LYS A 595 10.13 11.93 -39.88
CA LYS A 595 9.38 11.81 -38.61
C LYS A 595 7.91 11.54 -38.89
N ILE A 596 7.37 10.46 -38.38
CA ILE A 596 5.94 10.13 -38.41
C ILE A 596 5.30 10.59 -37.11
N VAL A 597 4.14 11.24 -37.21
CA VAL A 597 3.37 11.70 -36.03
C VAL A 597 2.02 11.03 -36.01
N ILE A 598 1.67 10.41 -34.88
CA ILE A 598 0.41 9.70 -34.65
C ILE A 598 -0.31 10.31 -33.45
N ASN A 599 -1.61 10.54 -33.60
CA ASN A 599 -2.47 10.89 -32.48
C ASN A 599 -3.34 9.66 -32.12
N ALA A 600 -3.02 9.03 -30.98
CA ALA A 600 -3.74 7.91 -30.40
C ALA A 600 -4.48 8.29 -29.10
N CYS A 601 -4.71 9.61 -28.91
CA CYS A 601 -5.51 10.10 -27.79
C CYS A 601 -6.94 9.55 -27.84
N GLY A 602 -7.47 9.13 -26.68
CA GLY A 602 -8.80 8.54 -26.57
C GLY A 602 -8.84 7.04 -26.84
N LEU A 603 -7.75 6.42 -27.31
CA LEU A 603 -7.65 4.95 -27.40
C LEU A 603 -7.20 4.41 -26.04
N GLN A 604 -7.74 3.24 -25.68
CA GLN A 604 -7.31 2.45 -24.52
C GLN A 604 -6.54 1.21 -24.96
N CYS A 605 -5.75 0.62 -24.06
CA CYS A 605 -4.98 -0.60 -24.32
C CYS A 605 -5.87 -1.71 -24.95
N PRO A 606 -5.42 -2.36 -26.06
CA PRO A 606 -4.09 -2.28 -26.69
C PRO A 606 -3.99 -1.25 -27.82
N GLY A 607 -5.00 -0.37 -28.04
CA GLY A 607 -5.08 0.55 -29.17
C GLY A 607 -3.80 1.33 -29.47
N PRO A 608 -3.23 2.09 -28.49
CA PRO A 608 -2.03 2.87 -28.71
C PRO A 608 -0.81 2.03 -29.11
N ILE A 609 -0.56 0.91 -28.45
CA ILE A 609 0.61 0.06 -28.75
C ILE A 609 0.49 -0.62 -30.13
N MET A 610 -0.74 -0.91 -30.56
CA MET A 610 -1.00 -1.43 -31.89
C MET A 610 -0.76 -0.40 -32.99
N GLN A 611 -1.03 0.89 -32.73
CA GLN A 611 -0.70 1.99 -33.65
C GLN A 611 0.81 2.13 -33.81
N VAL A 612 1.57 2.07 -32.70
CA VAL A 612 3.04 2.05 -32.72
C VAL A 612 3.55 0.87 -33.56
N PHE A 613 3.07 -0.33 -33.28
CA PHE A 613 3.49 -1.54 -33.99
C PHE A 613 3.27 -1.42 -35.50
N LYS A 614 2.07 -0.96 -35.92
CA LYS A 614 1.74 -0.77 -37.33
C LYS A 614 2.63 0.28 -38.01
N ALA A 615 2.83 1.42 -37.36
CA ALA A 615 3.68 2.48 -37.92
C ALA A 615 5.14 2.03 -38.05
N MET A 616 5.65 1.31 -37.06
CA MET A 616 7.01 0.79 -37.06
C MET A 616 7.24 -0.27 -38.14
N GLN A 617 6.20 -0.99 -38.61
CA GLN A 617 6.36 -1.91 -39.76
C GLN A 617 6.72 -1.19 -41.07
N ASP A 618 6.17 0.02 -41.28
CA ASP A 618 6.36 0.82 -42.50
C ASP A 618 7.54 1.79 -42.45
N MET A 619 8.31 1.82 -41.34
CA MET A 619 9.46 2.71 -41.13
C MET A 619 10.78 1.99 -41.44
N HIS A 620 11.83 2.77 -41.74
CA HIS A 620 13.20 2.30 -41.86
C HIS A 620 14.00 2.58 -40.58
N ASP A 621 15.06 1.81 -40.34
CA ASP A 621 15.93 2.02 -39.18
C ASP A 621 16.51 3.44 -39.16
N GLY A 622 16.46 4.07 -37.98
CA GLY A 622 16.88 5.45 -37.78
C GLY A 622 15.75 6.49 -37.90
N GLU A 623 14.59 6.17 -38.47
CA GLU A 623 13.44 7.09 -38.55
C GLU A 623 12.74 7.24 -37.17
N TYR A 624 12.06 8.36 -36.97
CA TYR A 624 11.39 8.71 -35.71
C TYR A 624 9.87 8.60 -35.81
N LEU A 625 9.25 8.08 -34.74
CA LEU A 625 7.82 8.05 -34.54
C LEU A 625 7.46 8.85 -33.29
N GLU A 626 6.63 9.86 -33.43
CA GLU A 626 6.02 10.58 -32.33
C GLU A 626 4.56 10.13 -32.16
N ILE A 627 4.17 9.77 -30.96
CA ILE A 627 2.79 9.37 -30.66
C ILE A 627 2.28 10.09 -29.41
N SER A 628 1.05 10.64 -29.50
CA SER A 628 0.35 11.22 -28.37
C SER A 628 -0.76 10.27 -27.92
N VAL A 629 -0.84 10.01 -26.60
CA VAL A 629 -1.80 9.06 -25.99
C VAL A 629 -2.40 9.63 -24.71
N THR A 630 -3.59 9.17 -24.33
CA THR A 630 -4.24 9.53 -23.05
C THR A 630 -4.29 8.37 -22.06
N ASP A 631 -3.89 7.16 -22.48
CA ASP A 631 -3.87 5.96 -21.62
C ASP A 631 -2.61 5.94 -20.73
N PRO A 632 -2.74 6.02 -19.38
CA PRO A 632 -1.59 5.94 -18.48
C PRO A 632 -0.85 4.60 -18.53
N GLY A 633 -1.55 3.49 -18.85
CA GLY A 633 -0.93 2.16 -18.99
C GLY A 633 0.11 2.11 -20.10
N PHE A 634 -0.11 2.88 -21.18
CA PHE A 634 0.80 2.94 -22.31
C PHE A 634 2.24 3.34 -21.96
N THR A 635 2.43 4.17 -20.94
CA THR A 635 3.76 4.67 -20.56
C THR A 635 4.70 3.54 -20.08
N LYS A 636 4.16 2.53 -19.40
CA LYS A 636 4.90 1.32 -18.98
C LYS A 636 5.06 0.34 -20.13
N ASP A 637 3.99 0.16 -20.91
CA ASP A 637 3.95 -0.78 -22.02
C ASP A 637 4.94 -0.40 -23.12
N ILE A 638 5.06 0.89 -23.45
CA ILE A 638 5.93 1.35 -24.53
C ILE A 638 7.42 1.18 -24.21
N SER A 639 7.83 1.40 -22.97
CA SER A 639 9.21 1.19 -22.53
C SER A 639 9.60 -0.30 -22.68
N SER A 640 8.76 -1.18 -22.15
CA SER A 640 8.95 -2.64 -22.25
C SER A 640 8.88 -3.13 -23.70
N TRP A 641 8.02 -2.52 -24.52
CA TRP A 641 7.91 -2.85 -25.94
C TRP A 641 9.20 -2.48 -26.70
N CYS A 642 9.73 -1.27 -26.49
CA CYS A 642 10.97 -0.81 -27.13
C CYS A 642 12.15 -1.74 -26.80
N GLU A 643 12.32 -2.09 -25.52
CA GLU A 643 13.38 -3.00 -25.06
C GLU A 643 13.33 -4.37 -25.77
N LYS A 644 12.10 -4.94 -25.89
CA LYS A 644 11.88 -6.29 -26.45
C LYS A 644 11.94 -6.32 -27.97
N THR A 645 11.56 -5.24 -28.64
CA THR A 645 11.53 -5.18 -30.12
C THR A 645 12.78 -4.55 -30.72
N GLY A 646 13.76 -4.14 -29.89
CA GLY A 646 15.02 -3.55 -30.36
C GLY A 646 14.85 -2.16 -30.93
N ASN A 647 13.83 -1.41 -30.51
CA ASN A 647 13.63 0.00 -30.81
C ASN A 647 14.09 0.87 -29.64
N THR A 648 14.30 2.15 -29.90
CA THR A 648 14.76 3.10 -28.86
C THR A 648 13.64 4.04 -28.46
N LEU A 649 13.35 4.13 -27.17
CA LEU A 649 12.52 5.17 -26.59
C LEU A 649 13.38 6.41 -26.38
N VAL A 650 13.12 7.48 -27.12
CA VAL A 650 13.93 8.71 -27.11
C VAL A 650 13.45 9.68 -26.05
N SER A 651 12.14 9.91 -25.96
CA SER A 651 11.54 10.68 -24.86
C SER A 651 10.10 10.22 -24.58
N LEU A 652 9.67 10.49 -23.33
CA LEU A 652 8.30 10.27 -22.86
C LEU A 652 7.92 11.47 -22.00
N ASP A 653 7.19 12.40 -22.59
CA ASP A 653 6.82 13.67 -21.96
C ASP A 653 5.33 13.68 -21.60
N ARG A 654 5.01 14.14 -20.39
CA ARG A 654 3.62 14.30 -19.95
C ARG A 654 3.12 15.70 -20.30
N GLU A 655 2.01 15.79 -21.00
CA GLU A 655 1.26 17.01 -21.29
C GLU A 655 0.00 17.09 -20.41
N GLU A 656 -0.68 18.25 -20.35
CA GLU A 656 -1.81 18.48 -19.41
C GLU A 656 -2.86 17.36 -19.38
N ASN A 657 -3.16 16.70 -20.50
CA ASN A 657 -4.13 15.61 -20.58
C ASN A 657 -3.68 14.42 -21.45
N SER A 658 -2.38 14.33 -21.77
CA SER A 658 -1.83 13.31 -22.66
C SER A 658 -0.36 13.02 -22.33
N PHE A 659 0.14 11.94 -22.91
CA PHE A 659 1.55 11.60 -22.92
C PHE A 659 2.04 11.69 -24.37
N ARG A 660 3.16 12.37 -24.59
CA ARG A 660 3.84 12.42 -25.88
C ARG A 660 5.07 11.55 -25.81
N CYS A 661 5.16 10.60 -26.72
CA CYS A 661 6.24 9.63 -26.76
C CYS A 661 6.97 9.74 -28.11
N LEU A 662 8.30 9.88 -28.07
CA LEU A 662 9.16 9.87 -29.25
C LEU A 662 9.97 8.57 -29.26
N LEU A 663 9.84 7.83 -30.36
CA LEU A 663 10.51 6.55 -30.59
C LEU A 663 11.43 6.66 -31.79
N LYS A 664 12.55 5.92 -31.80
CA LYS A 664 13.43 5.73 -32.95
C LYS A 664 13.42 4.26 -33.34
N LYS A 665 13.25 3.95 -34.61
CA LYS A 665 13.31 2.58 -35.09
C LYS A 665 14.76 2.09 -35.09
N GLY A 666 14.99 0.89 -34.50
CA GLY A 666 16.30 0.27 -34.35
C GLY A 666 17.05 0.74 -33.08
N ARG A 667 18.14 0.05 -32.73
CA ARG A 667 19.00 0.43 -31.60
C ARG A 667 19.82 1.66 -31.94
N GLY A 668 19.93 2.61 -31.01
CA GLY A 668 20.81 3.77 -31.16
C GLY A 668 22.26 3.37 -31.41
N ASP A 669 22.99 4.17 -32.22
CA ASP A 669 24.38 3.94 -32.58
C ASP A 669 25.30 3.97 -31.33
N GLU A 670 25.52 2.83 -30.71
CA GLU A 670 26.71 2.57 -29.90
C GLU A 670 27.59 1.59 -30.71
N GLU A 671 28.73 2.10 -31.19
CA GLU A 671 29.79 1.30 -31.78
C GLU A 671 30.35 0.31 -30.76
N VAL A 672 29.90 -0.95 -30.83
CA VAL A 672 30.60 -2.08 -30.19
C VAL A 672 31.54 -2.65 -31.21
N SER A 673 32.84 -2.48 -30.94
CA SER A 673 33.93 -3.07 -31.68
C SER A 673 33.74 -4.58 -31.84
N LYS A 674 33.74 -5.02 -33.10
CA LYS A 674 33.75 -6.45 -33.46
C LYS A 674 35.16 -7.01 -33.12
N GLN A 675 35.24 -7.72 -32.00
CA GLN A 675 36.25 -8.76 -31.85
C GLN A 675 35.71 -9.86 -30.92
N ASP A 676 35.70 -11.10 -31.48
CA ASP A 676 35.57 -12.36 -30.79
C ASP A 676 34.27 -12.81 -30.13
N LEU A 677 33.32 -13.27 -30.96
CA LEU A 677 32.42 -14.35 -30.55
C LEU A 677 32.17 -15.26 -31.76
N GLN A 678 32.75 -16.46 -31.74
CA GLN A 678 32.36 -17.56 -32.62
C GLN A 678 30.94 -18.03 -32.20
N PRO A 679 30.08 -18.41 -33.16
CA PRO A 679 28.72 -18.82 -32.85
C PRO A 679 28.69 -20.24 -32.26
N ALA A 680 28.33 -20.34 -31.00
CA ALA A 680 27.75 -21.56 -30.46
C ALA A 680 26.33 -21.68 -31.02
N SER A 681 26.01 -22.82 -31.60
CA SER A 681 24.75 -23.21 -32.17
C SER A 681 23.62 -23.03 -31.12
N SER A 682 22.89 -21.95 -31.22
CA SER A 682 21.67 -21.72 -30.49
C SER A 682 20.48 -22.33 -31.24
N SER A 683 19.87 -23.39 -30.69
CA SER A 683 18.49 -23.70 -30.98
C SER A 683 17.64 -22.49 -30.50
N SER A 684 17.16 -21.68 -31.44
CA SER A 684 16.23 -20.59 -31.16
C SER A 684 14.95 -21.16 -30.61
N LEU A 685 14.72 -21.08 -29.32
CA LEU A 685 13.38 -21.23 -28.74
C LEU A 685 12.53 -20.07 -29.29
N GLN A 686 11.55 -20.39 -30.15
CA GLN A 686 10.56 -19.43 -30.61
C GLN A 686 9.74 -18.99 -29.40
N GLU A 687 9.65 -17.68 -29.16
CA GLU A 687 8.85 -17.11 -28.08
C GLU A 687 7.37 -17.11 -28.47
N ASN A 688 6.65 -18.21 -28.27
CA ASN A 688 5.25 -18.37 -28.59
C ASN A 688 4.36 -18.07 -27.38
N ALA A 689 3.13 -17.56 -27.64
CA ALA A 689 2.08 -17.40 -26.63
C ALA A 689 0.82 -18.15 -27.06
N THR A 690 0.21 -18.91 -26.15
CA THR A 690 -1.04 -19.63 -26.44
C THR A 690 -2.14 -19.28 -25.47
N LEU A 691 -3.38 -19.19 -25.98
CA LEU A 691 -4.58 -18.90 -25.20
C LEU A 691 -5.64 -19.97 -25.50
N VAL A 692 -6.15 -20.63 -24.46
CA VAL A 692 -7.36 -21.45 -24.55
C VAL A 692 -8.56 -20.57 -24.23
N VAL A 693 -9.44 -20.40 -25.19
CA VAL A 693 -10.67 -19.61 -25.07
C VAL A 693 -11.85 -20.56 -24.89
N PHE A 694 -12.27 -20.73 -23.63
CA PHE A 694 -13.36 -21.65 -23.27
C PHE A 694 -14.71 -20.93 -23.16
N SER A 695 -14.70 -19.67 -22.70
CA SER A 695 -15.92 -18.91 -22.45
C SER A 695 -16.48 -18.24 -23.70
N GLY A 696 -17.82 -18.27 -23.84
CA GLY A 696 -18.56 -17.55 -24.87
C GLY A 696 -19.16 -16.22 -24.39
N ASP A 697 -18.62 -15.60 -23.35
CA ASP A 697 -19.07 -14.31 -22.82
C ASP A 697 -18.34 -13.14 -23.50
N LEU A 698 -19.07 -12.04 -23.77
CA LEU A 698 -18.54 -10.87 -24.49
C LEU A 698 -17.30 -10.27 -23.82
N ASP A 699 -17.34 -10.05 -22.51
CA ASP A 699 -16.27 -9.45 -21.73
C ASP A 699 -15.00 -10.32 -21.70
N LYS A 700 -15.15 -11.63 -21.61
CA LYS A 700 -14.03 -12.58 -21.66
C LYS A 700 -13.46 -12.74 -23.07
N ALA A 701 -14.32 -12.75 -24.08
CA ALA A 701 -13.89 -12.75 -25.47
C ALA A 701 -13.05 -11.50 -25.79
N MET A 702 -13.50 -10.33 -25.36
CA MET A 702 -12.73 -9.10 -25.51
C MET A 702 -11.37 -9.18 -24.82
N ALA A 703 -11.32 -9.63 -23.56
CA ALA A 703 -10.06 -9.81 -22.83
C ALA A 703 -9.10 -10.75 -23.58
N SER A 704 -9.60 -11.87 -24.13
CA SER A 704 -8.79 -12.82 -24.90
C SER A 704 -8.12 -12.16 -26.11
N PHE A 705 -8.88 -11.37 -26.88
CA PHE A 705 -8.34 -10.70 -28.07
C PHE A 705 -7.44 -9.52 -27.74
N ILE A 706 -7.69 -8.80 -26.64
CA ILE A 706 -6.80 -7.75 -26.14
C ILE A 706 -5.43 -8.34 -25.79
N ILE A 707 -5.42 -9.44 -25.02
CA ILE A 707 -4.18 -10.13 -24.62
C ILE A 707 -3.45 -10.70 -25.83
N ALA A 708 -4.17 -11.36 -26.74
CA ALA A 708 -3.60 -11.92 -27.96
C ALA A 708 -2.96 -10.85 -28.86
N SER A 709 -3.66 -9.72 -29.06
CA SER A 709 -3.13 -8.60 -29.85
C SER A 709 -1.93 -7.95 -29.18
N GLY A 710 -1.94 -7.81 -27.84
CA GLY A 710 -0.80 -7.32 -27.07
C GLY A 710 0.43 -8.21 -27.20
N ALA A 711 0.27 -9.52 -27.07
CA ALA A 711 1.34 -10.51 -27.24
C ALA A 711 1.92 -10.50 -28.68
N ALA A 712 1.05 -10.41 -29.69
CA ALA A 712 1.48 -10.31 -31.09
C ALA A 712 2.24 -9.00 -31.37
N ALA A 713 1.81 -7.87 -30.79
CA ALA A 713 2.51 -6.59 -30.88
C ALA A 713 3.89 -6.60 -30.19
N MET A 714 4.12 -7.51 -29.23
CA MET A 714 5.42 -7.79 -28.61
C MET A 714 6.32 -8.72 -29.43
N GLY A 715 5.93 -9.06 -30.65
CA GLY A 715 6.69 -9.93 -31.57
C GLY A 715 6.52 -11.43 -31.32
N LYS A 716 5.60 -11.84 -30.44
CA LYS A 716 5.33 -13.27 -30.18
C LYS A 716 4.46 -13.89 -31.27
N GLN A 717 4.70 -15.14 -31.62
CA GLN A 717 3.71 -15.94 -32.34
C GLN A 717 2.58 -16.33 -31.39
N VAL A 718 1.37 -15.95 -31.71
CA VAL A 718 0.22 -16.14 -30.83
C VAL A 718 -0.76 -17.12 -31.43
N THR A 719 -1.12 -18.16 -30.65
CA THR A 719 -2.13 -19.16 -31.02
C THR A 719 -3.29 -19.12 -30.03
N MET A 720 -4.51 -18.89 -30.54
CA MET A 720 -5.76 -18.95 -29.77
C MET A 720 -6.50 -20.25 -30.10
N PHE A 721 -6.78 -21.07 -29.08
CA PHE A 721 -7.50 -22.34 -29.21
C PHE A 721 -8.90 -22.21 -28.63
N PHE A 722 -9.93 -22.24 -29.49
CA PHE A 722 -11.32 -22.06 -29.11
C PHE A 722 -11.98 -23.42 -28.86
N THR A 723 -12.56 -23.60 -27.68
CA THR A 723 -13.20 -24.85 -27.27
C THR A 723 -14.54 -24.57 -26.58
N PHE A 724 -15.48 -25.52 -26.66
CA PHE A 724 -16.83 -25.42 -26.10
C PHE A 724 -17.50 -24.06 -26.41
N TRP A 725 -17.89 -23.29 -25.38
CA TRP A 725 -18.62 -22.05 -25.55
C TRP A 725 -17.81 -20.97 -26.28
N GLY A 726 -16.47 -21.03 -26.23
CA GLY A 726 -15.58 -20.16 -26.98
C GLY A 726 -15.75 -20.26 -28.51
N LEU A 727 -16.21 -21.41 -29.02
CA LEU A 727 -16.50 -21.56 -30.44
C LEU A 727 -17.56 -20.58 -30.97
N ASN A 728 -18.49 -20.11 -30.11
CA ASN A 728 -19.49 -19.12 -30.49
C ASN A 728 -18.91 -17.77 -30.87
N ILE A 729 -17.68 -17.45 -30.46
CA ILE A 729 -16.99 -16.20 -30.77
C ILE A 729 -16.56 -16.17 -32.24
N ILE A 730 -16.12 -17.33 -32.77
CA ILE A 730 -15.53 -17.45 -34.11
C ILE A 730 -16.52 -17.98 -35.16
N LYS A 731 -17.85 -17.90 -34.91
CA LYS A 731 -18.91 -18.30 -35.85
C LYS A 731 -19.27 -17.18 -36.81
N LYS A 732 -19.55 -17.56 -38.07
CA LYS A 732 -20.15 -16.69 -39.08
C LYS A 732 -21.66 -16.49 -38.82
N ALA A 733 -22.15 -15.29 -39.08
CA ALA A 733 -23.57 -15.00 -39.05
C ALA A 733 -24.32 -15.65 -40.23
N ASN A 734 -25.49 -16.21 -39.94
CA ASN A 734 -26.48 -16.67 -40.94
C ASN A 734 -26.02 -17.76 -41.92
N VAL A 735 -25.09 -18.62 -41.57
CA VAL A 735 -24.73 -19.81 -42.37
C VAL A 735 -25.79 -20.88 -42.16
N LYS A 736 -26.26 -21.51 -43.28
CA LYS A 736 -27.20 -22.63 -43.27
C LYS A 736 -26.43 -23.89 -43.61
N THR A 737 -26.39 -24.84 -42.65
CA THR A 737 -25.81 -26.16 -42.85
C THR A 737 -26.84 -27.25 -42.60
N GLU A 738 -26.65 -28.40 -43.19
CA GLU A 738 -27.50 -29.57 -42.91
C GLU A 738 -27.10 -30.17 -41.56
N LYS A 739 -28.05 -30.16 -40.60
CA LYS A 739 -27.81 -30.61 -39.22
C LYS A 739 -28.83 -31.66 -38.82
N SER A 740 -28.42 -32.59 -37.98
CA SER A 740 -29.31 -33.53 -37.29
C SER A 740 -30.29 -32.79 -36.36
N PHE A 741 -31.30 -33.48 -35.87
CA PHE A 741 -32.34 -32.91 -34.99
C PHE A 741 -31.75 -32.32 -33.70
N MET A 742 -30.78 -33.01 -33.07
CA MET A 742 -30.12 -32.55 -31.84
C MET A 742 -29.22 -31.35 -32.10
N GLU A 743 -28.44 -31.34 -33.16
CA GLU A 743 -27.60 -30.21 -33.57
C GLU A 743 -28.42 -28.96 -33.90
N LYS A 744 -29.58 -29.11 -34.51
CA LYS A 744 -30.53 -28.00 -34.76
C LYS A 744 -31.04 -27.41 -33.44
N MET A 745 -31.33 -28.24 -32.45
CA MET A 745 -31.78 -27.78 -31.13
C MET A 745 -30.69 -26.98 -30.43
N PHE A 746 -29.43 -27.46 -30.40
CA PHE A 746 -28.27 -26.73 -29.86
C PHE A 746 -28.04 -25.40 -30.61
N SER A 747 -28.10 -25.41 -31.96
CA SER A 747 -27.91 -24.19 -32.77
C SER A 747 -28.94 -23.09 -32.49
N VAL A 748 -30.16 -23.43 -32.05
CA VAL A 748 -31.22 -22.46 -31.68
C VAL A 748 -30.92 -21.85 -30.29
N MET A 749 -30.30 -22.62 -29.39
CA MET A 749 -30.00 -22.20 -28.03
C MET A 749 -28.69 -21.36 -27.89
N MET A 750 -27.79 -21.52 -28.85
CA MET A 750 -26.46 -20.83 -28.83
C MET A 750 -26.52 -19.46 -29.52
N PRO A 751 -25.61 -18.52 -29.13
CA PRO A 751 -25.40 -17.27 -29.87
C PRO A 751 -25.11 -17.56 -31.36
N LYS A 752 -25.72 -16.76 -32.24
CA LYS A 752 -25.57 -16.96 -33.69
C LYS A 752 -24.21 -16.52 -34.22
N ASP A 753 -23.58 -15.54 -33.58
CA ASP A 753 -22.29 -14.96 -33.93
C ASP A 753 -21.74 -14.12 -32.78
N ALA A 754 -20.53 -13.58 -32.93
CA ALA A 754 -19.84 -12.73 -31.95
C ALA A 754 -20.66 -11.51 -31.51
N SER A 755 -21.54 -10.97 -32.36
CA SER A 755 -22.35 -9.78 -32.03
C SER A 755 -23.46 -10.06 -31.01
N LYS A 756 -23.80 -11.34 -30.77
CA LYS A 756 -24.89 -11.82 -29.91
C LYS A 756 -24.42 -12.45 -28.61
N LEU A 757 -23.13 -12.35 -28.27
CA LEU A 757 -22.60 -12.91 -27.06
C LEU A 757 -23.18 -12.19 -25.82
N PRO A 758 -23.53 -12.93 -24.75
CA PRO A 758 -23.97 -12.37 -23.48
C PRO A 758 -22.82 -11.82 -22.67
N LEU A 759 -23.08 -11.01 -21.66
CA LEU A 759 -22.12 -10.69 -20.60
C LEU A 759 -22.03 -11.84 -19.59
N SER A 760 -20.86 -12.05 -19.02
CA SER A 760 -20.63 -13.05 -17.96
C SER A 760 -21.43 -12.76 -16.68
N LYS A 761 -21.63 -11.47 -16.40
CA LYS A 761 -22.45 -10.97 -15.25
C LYS A 761 -23.33 -9.81 -15.73
N MET A 762 -24.44 -9.57 -15.03
CA MET A 762 -25.37 -8.46 -15.30
C MET A 762 -25.99 -8.48 -16.72
N ASN A 763 -26.11 -9.66 -17.34
CA ASN A 763 -26.68 -9.76 -18.70
C ASN A 763 -28.16 -9.34 -18.77
N MET A 764 -28.98 -9.57 -17.73
CA MET A 764 -30.36 -9.10 -17.57
C MET A 764 -31.24 -9.35 -18.83
N GLY A 765 -31.16 -10.56 -19.35
CA GLY A 765 -31.90 -10.91 -20.60
C GLY A 765 -31.37 -10.19 -21.85
N GLY A 766 -30.14 -9.76 -21.87
CA GLY A 766 -29.47 -9.04 -22.97
C GLY A 766 -29.44 -7.53 -22.84
N ALA A 767 -30.22 -6.94 -21.92
CA ALA A 767 -30.22 -5.49 -21.70
C ALA A 767 -28.83 -4.99 -21.20
N GLY A 768 -28.16 -5.76 -20.35
CA GLY A 768 -26.80 -5.46 -19.86
C GLY A 768 -25.78 -5.42 -20.99
N THR A 769 -25.84 -6.36 -21.93
CA THR A 769 -24.95 -6.35 -23.12
C THR A 769 -25.13 -5.10 -23.97
N VAL A 770 -26.38 -4.67 -24.20
CA VAL A 770 -26.67 -3.44 -24.96
C VAL A 770 -26.13 -2.21 -24.27
N MET A 771 -26.33 -2.12 -22.95
CA MET A 771 -25.82 -1.02 -22.13
C MET A 771 -24.29 -0.99 -22.12
N MET A 772 -23.64 -2.16 -21.97
CA MET A 772 -22.18 -2.26 -22.02
C MET A 772 -21.62 -1.80 -23.35
N LYS A 773 -22.18 -2.25 -24.48
CA LYS A 773 -21.76 -1.83 -25.84
C LYS A 773 -21.93 -0.32 -26.04
N LYS A 774 -22.96 0.30 -25.44
CA LYS A 774 -23.12 1.76 -25.45
C LYS A 774 -22.03 2.45 -24.66
N VAL A 775 -21.76 1.99 -23.41
CA VAL A 775 -20.68 2.56 -22.57
C VAL A 775 -19.32 2.40 -23.26
N MET A 776 -19.05 1.25 -23.87
CA MET A 776 -17.81 1.03 -24.63
C MET A 776 -17.67 2.07 -25.76
N LYS A 777 -18.73 2.31 -26.52
CA LYS A 777 -18.73 3.33 -27.58
C LYS A 777 -18.50 4.73 -27.04
N ASP A 778 -19.17 5.08 -25.93
CA ASP A 778 -19.05 6.41 -25.31
C ASP A 778 -17.64 6.63 -24.71
N LYS A 779 -16.93 5.54 -24.37
CA LYS A 779 -15.56 5.52 -23.82
C LYS A 779 -14.48 5.21 -24.85
N ASN A 780 -14.83 5.14 -26.16
CA ASN A 780 -13.93 4.79 -27.26
C ASN A 780 -13.19 3.44 -27.04
N VAL A 781 -13.87 2.45 -26.44
CA VAL A 781 -13.38 1.07 -26.35
C VAL A 781 -13.74 0.33 -27.62
N ASP A 782 -12.76 -0.32 -28.24
CA ASP A 782 -12.94 -1.05 -29.50
C ASP A 782 -13.98 -2.18 -29.37
N SER A 783 -14.74 -2.40 -30.44
CA SER A 783 -15.70 -3.51 -30.47
C SER A 783 -14.99 -4.86 -30.60
N LEU A 784 -15.66 -5.94 -30.17
CA LEU A 784 -15.08 -7.29 -30.28
C LEU A 784 -14.72 -7.62 -31.74
N GLU A 785 -15.57 -7.26 -32.69
CA GLU A 785 -15.33 -7.48 -34.11
C GLU A 785 -14.07 -6.78 -34.62
N TYR A 786 -13.84 -5.54 -34.14
CA TYR A 786 -12.62 -4.79 -34.45
C TYR A 786 -11.36 -5.44 -33.82
N LEU A 787 -11.45 -5.86 -32.57
CA LEU A 787 -10.36 -6.58 -31.89
C LEU A 787 -10.01 -7.90 -32.59
N MET A 788 -11.02 -8.66 -33.04
CA MET A 788 -10.84 -9.89 -33.81
C MET A 788 -10.12 -9.64 -35.13
N GLN A 789 -10.52 -8.59 -35.85
CA GLN A 789 -9.87 -8.22 -37.10
C GLN A 789 -8.42 -7.77 -36.89
N ASN A 790 -8.16 -7.01 -35.83
CA ASN A 790 -6.80 -6.58 -35.47
C ASN A 790 -5.91 -7.78 -35.12
N ALA A 791 -6.40 -8.73 -34.32
CA ALA A 791 -5.67 -9.93 -33.97
C ALA A 791 -5.32 -10.75 -35.23
N LYS A 792 -6.28 -10.90 -36.15
CA LYS A 792 -6.04 -11.57 -37.43
C LYS A 792 -5.00 -10.84 -38.29
N ASN A 793 -5.07 -9.51 -38.38
CA ASN A 793 -4.10 -8.70 -39.11
C ASN A 793 -2.70 -8.73 -38.47
N ALA A 794 -2.61 -8.93 -37.16
CA ALA A 794 -1.35 -9.11 -36.42
C ALA A 794 -0.78 -10.55 -36.51
N GLY A 795 -1.41 -11.45 -37.29
CA GLY A 795 -0.93 -12.80 -37.49
C GLY A 795 -1.28 -13.79 -36.36
N VAL A 796 -2.26 -13.47 -35.51
CA VAL A 796 -2.73 -14.39 -34.48
C VAL A 796 -3.42 -15.60 -35.13
N LYS A 797 -2.90 -16.79 -34.84
CA LYS A 797 -3.44 -18.07 -35.30
C LYS A 797 -4.66 -18.44 -34.46
N MET A 798 -5.78 -18.78 -35.11
CA MET A 798 -7.02 -19.20 -34.46
C MET A 798 -7.33 -20.67 -34.80
N ILE A 799 -7.49 -21.50 -33.78
CA ILE A 799 -7.77 -22.92 -33.91
C ILE A 799 -9.11 -23.26 -33.22
N ALA A 800 -10.02 -23.90 -33.93
CA ALA A 800 -11.26 -24.44 -33.39
C ALA A 800 -11.08 -25.90 -32.96
N CYS A 801 -11.53 -26.25 -31.76
CA CYS A 801 -11.41 -27.62 -31.23
C CYS A 801 -12.36 -28.55 -31.94
N ALA A 802 -11.84 -29.52 -32.73
CA ALA A 802 -12.61 -30.51 -33.50
C ALA A 802 -13.62 -31.30 -32.64
N MET A 803 -13.18 -31.78 -31.45
CA MET A 803 -14.06 -32.54 -30.55
C MET A 803 -15.21 -31.68 -30.03
N SER A 804 -14.92 -30.41 -29.66
CA SER A 804 -15.98 -29.51 -29.18
C SER A 804 -16.94 -29.07 -30.28
N MET A 805 -16.47 -28.96 -31.54
CA MET A 805 -17.30 -28.72 -32.71
C MET A 805 -18.30 -29.87 -32.92
N ASP A 806 -17.83 -31.12 -32.86
CA ASP A 806 -18.66 -32.32 -32.99
C ASP A 806 -19.71 -32.40 -31.88
N VAL A 807 -19.32 -32.21 -30.61
CA VAL A 807 -20.23 -32.22 -29.45
C VAL A 807 -21.30 -31.13 -29.55
N MET A 808 -20.95 -29.94 -30.03
CA MET A 808 -21.83 -28.77 -30.10
C MET A 808 -22.57 -28.67 -31.44
N GLY A 809 -22.33 -29.58 -32.41
CA GLY A 809 -22.95 -29.59 -33.73
C GLY A 809 -22.61 -28.35 -34.55
N ILE A 810 -21.36 -27.85 -34.44
CA ILE A 810 -20.81 -26.72 -35.22
C ILE A 810 -20.01 -27.30 -36.38
N GLN A 811 -20.33 -26.91 -37.61
CA GLN A 811 -19.63 -27.38 -38.80
C GLN A 811 -18.57 -26.39 -39.25
N GLU A 812 -17.55 -26.84 -39.99
CA GLU A 812 -16.39 -26.03 -40.39
C GLU A 812 -16.82 -24.82 -41.24
N GLU A 813 -17.85 -24.96 -42.06
CA GLU A 813 -18.44 -23.90 -42.89
C GLU A 813 -19.03 -22.75 -42.04
N GLU A 814 -19.36 -23.03 -40.77
CA GLU A 814 -19.89 -22.04 -39.83
C GLU A 814 -18.79 -21.20 -39.17
N LEU A 815 -17.49 -21.53 -39.31
CA LEU A 815 -16.37 -20.81 -38.75
C LEU A 815 -15.97 -19.63 -39.63
N LEU A 816 -15.36 -18.61 -39.00
CA LEU A 816 -14.78 -17.46 -39.69
C LEU A 816 -13.64 -17.89 -40.62
N ASP A 817 -13.44 -17.18 -41.73
CA ASP A 817 -12.38 -17.47 -42.67
C ASP A 817 -11.01 -17.32 -42.04
N GLY A 818 -10.14 -18.34 -42.18
CA GLY A 818 -8.79 -18.40 -41.62
C GLY A 818 -8.72 -18.98 -40.22
N VAL A 819 -9.81 -19.55 -39.69
CA VAL A 819 -9.79 -20.41 -38.51
C VAL A 819 -9.43 -21.83 -38.93
N GLU A 820 -8.45 -22.43 -38.31
CA GLU A 820 -8.05 -23.82 -38.52
C GLU A 820 -8.85 -24.75 -37.60
N VAL A 821 -9.08 -25.97 -38.01
CA VAL A 821 -9.68 -27.02 -37.15
C VAL A 821 -8.58 -27.91 -36.64
N GLY A 822 -8.49 -28.08 -35.30
CA GLY A 822 -7.45 -28.89 -34.70
C GLY A 822 -7.88 -29.59 -33.41
N GLY A 823 -7.11 -30.59 -32.98
CA GLY A 823 -7.32 -31.29 -31.72
C GLY A 823 -6.47 -30.70 -30.58
N VAL A 824 -6.65 -31.26 -29.37
CA VAL A 824 -5.86 -30.90 -28.20
C VAL A 824 -4.35 -31.12 -28.43
N ALA A 825 -3.97 -32.14 -29.22
CA ALA A 825 -2.56 -32.37 -29.56
C ALA A 825 -1.96 -31.24 -30.40
N THR A 826 -2.73 -30.64 -31.32
CA THR A 826 -2.32 -29.46 -32.10
C THR A 826 -2.06 -28.27 -31.18
N TYR A 827 -2.94 -28.03 -30.22
CA TYR A 827 -2.76 -26.99 -29.21
C TYR A 827 -1.53 -27.25 -28.32
N LEU A 828 -1.37 -28.50 -27.82
CA LEU A 828 -0.24 -28.83 -26.94
C LEU A 828 1.10 -28.69 -27.66
N GLY A 829 1.17 -28.99 -28.97
CA GLY A 829 2.37 -28.75 -29.77
C GLY A 829 2.79 -27.29 -29.74
N GLU A 830 1.86 -26.38 -29.98
CA GLU A 830 2.09 -24.92 -29.91
C GLU A 830 2.38 -24.45 -28.46
N ALA A 831 1.69 -25.00 -27.47
CA ALA A 831 1.82 -24.62 -26.06
C ALA A 831 3.14 -25.08 -25.42
N THR A 832 3.73 -26.20 -25.87
CA THR A 832 5.03 -26.68 -25.38
C THR A 832 6.21 -25.86 -25.90
N GLU A 833 6.05 -25.18 -27.01
CA GLU A 833 7.03 -24.25 -27.58
C GLU A 833 6.84 -22.82 -27.05
N GLY A 834 5.75 -22.55 -26.34
CA GLY A 834 5.38 -21.23 -25.82
C GLY A 834 5.75 -20.99 -24.36
N ASN A 835 6.17 -19.78 -24.04
CA ASN A 835 6.46 -19.34 -22.65
C ASN A 835 5.29 -18.63 -21.95
N VAL A 836 4.18 -18.40 -22.67
CA VAL A 836 2.92 -17.83 -22.13
C VAL A 836 1.76 -18.73 -22.51
N ASN A 837 1.14 -19.38 -21.55
CA ASN A 837 -0.04 -20.24 -21.74
C ASN A 837 -1.17 -19.77 -20.83
N LEU A 838 -2.30 -19.31 -21.40
CA LEU A 838 -3.44 -18.77 -20.69
C LEU A 838 -4.72 -19.58 -20.97
N PHE A 839 -5.62 -19.66 -19.98
CA PHE A 839 -6.95 -20.25 -20.09
C PHE A 839 -8.00 -19.20 -19.68
N ILE A 840 -8.93 -18.84 -20.58
CA ILE A 840 -9.91 -17.75 -20.40
C ILE A 840 -11.35 -18.23 -20.63
#